data_3261af23a3764064bdebd79f4b769c67
#
_entry.id   3261af23a3764064bdebd79f4b769c67
#
_cell.length_a   1.000
_cell.length_b   1.000
_cell.length_c   1.000
_cell.angle_alpha   90.00
_cell.angle_beta   90.00
_cell.angle_gamma   90.00
#
_symmetry.space_group_name_H-M   'P 1'
#
loop_
_entity.id
_entity.type
_entity.pdbx_description
1 polymer ?
#
loop_
_entity_poly.entity_id
_entity_poly.type
_entity_poly.pdbx_seq_one_letter_code
_entity_poly.pdbx_strand_id
1 'polypeptide(L)'
;MLVLPLAPLAQHPTVAVCPQAAAAAVDSGWRAYRSGALEPAAAQFAAAQALCPSAAGPAVGTGFVLLRQGRAGEAERLFQRALAADSTAADGWYGLGMARGRLGQRREAVRALRRTVALARDYVDAVDQLLAWGADSGLAPPPAPRSPEPQVPARTQGERFEVRTARGWEPFYVQGVNLGAALPGKFPSQFPTDDSTYARWLELIAAANANTVRLYTILPPAFYRALSRWNEGHAEHALWLVQGVWAELPPRGNYDAPGWKGDFGREMRRAVDVVHGRALVAARAGHAWGRYDADVSDHVLAWVLGREWEPFSIHAYNRRPRGRRSYQGRFLAVARGTPADVWLAEQCDELLQNEWDVYHTQRPIAYTNWPPLDPLRHATESSRVEEQALRRRSGFPPNPRLKEYDNDVDALDAMLVRPTAANLAGYFAAYHAYPYYPDFIDLDSGYGAARSAEGPSHYFGYLLDLRRHHAGRPVLVAEYGVPSSRGESHLQPEGMHHGGHDEEEMAAIDVRLTREIREAGLAGGIVFAWLDEWFKHTWVTIDLELPAERTRLWHNLMDAEQNYGLLGEYAGAAGGTPEPGGDPVRWRALPVLEHSDAVALRVGADPSYLYLVLDGGPALDSTRYVVGIDPHPGGGGERALPGVPRVSDERFEFALVLNDTSDAQLLVASAYNPYLVPRSGAGPTALDAFYHWGATVERASTRGAWDSLFVTTNRWRIGRDERTYAARGVNRGRLRYGRAAASSLADWYVDPDAGLIEVRLAWGLLNVTDPSSRRVLRRIVPPDRFETTVSPGFRFAVAAVARDHDAVRAWLPAGTTFAWASWEEPVCHERLKPVYAALRDLWGSW
;
A
#
# COMPACT_ATOMS: atom_id res chain seq x y z
N MET A 1 66.81 48.27 14.80
CA MET A 1 65.59 47.65 15.35
C MET A 1 64.44 48.58 15.00
N LEU A 2 63.77 48.32 13.86
CA LEU A 2 62.56 49.04 13.47
C LEU A 2 61.36 48.12 13.80
N VAL A 3 60.49 48.60 14.67
CA VAL A 3 59.20 47.99 14.99
C VAL A 3 58.19 48.50 13.98
N LEU A 4 57.67 47.61 13.11
CA LEU A 4 56.52 47.84 12.28
C LEU A 4 55.21 47.56 13.05
N PRO A 5 54.16 48.40 12.93
CA PRO A 5 52.90 48.18 13.56
C PRO A 5 52.10 47.09 12.85
N LEU A 6 51.56 46.18 13.64
CA LEU A 6 50.58 45.14 13.20
C LEU A 6 49.29 45.84 12.74
N ALA A 7 48.85 45.61 11.50
CA ALA A 7 47.54 45.93 11.02
C ALA A 7 46.45 45.19 11.75
N PRO A 8 45.25 45.78 12.02
CA PRO A 8 44.16 45.10 12.67
C PRO A 8 43.58 43.99 11.78
N LEU A 9 43.44 42.80 12.35
CA LEU A 9 42.70 41.67 11.74
C LEU A 9 41.30 42.12 11.35
N ALA A 10 40.97 41.98 10.07
CA ALA A 10 39.65 42.19 9.57
C ALA A 10 38.65 41.27 10.37
N GLN A 11 37.72 41.92 11.04
CA GLN A 11 36.61 41.24 11.67
C GLN A 11 35.78 40.56 10.60
N HIS A 12 35.74 39.22 10.62
CA HIS A 12 34.74 38.46 9.85
C HIS A 12 33.35 38.94 10.29
N PRO A 13 32.42 39.24 9.36
CA PRO A 13 31.08 39.59 9.72
C PRO A 13 30.44 38.42 10.46
N THR A 14 30.03 38.64 11.67
CA THR A 14 29.18 37.70 12.44
C THR A 14 27.92 37.46 11.62
N VAL A 15 27.72 36.23 11.20
CA VAL A 15 26.45 35.79 10.57
C VAL A 15 25.36 36.01 11.64
N ALA A 16 24.46 36.95 11.38
CA ALA A 16 23.35 37.22 12.28
C ALA A 16 22.44 35.98 12.32
N VAL A 17 22.34 35.36 13.50
CA VAL A 17 21.44 34.21 13.69
C VAL A 17 20.01 34.73 13.62
N CYS A 18 19.26 34.33 12.61
CA CYS A 18 17.86 34.69 12.46
C CYS A 18 16.99 34.08 13.56
N PRO A 19 15.98 34.80 14.05
CA PRO A 19 15.02 34.27 15.02
C PRO A 19 14.28 33.03 14.44
N GLN A 20 13.98 32.05 15.27
CA GLN A 20 13.23 30.86 14.87
C GLN A 20 11.86 31.19 14.25
N ALA A 21 11.23 32.28 14.72
CA ALA A 21 9.99 32.81 14.13
C ALA A 21 10.13 33.18 12.64
N ALA A 22 11.31 33.63 12.21
CA ALA A 22 11.55 33.94 10.79
C ALA A 22 11.57 32.66 9.92
N ALA A 23 12.21 31.59 10.40
CA ALA A 23 12.20 30.30 9.73
C ALA A 23 10.76 29.72 9.65
N ALA A 24 10.01 29.77 10.74
CA ALA A 24 8.62 29.31 10.76
C ALA A 24 7.71 30.09 9.79
N ALA A 25 7.96 31.39 9.64
CA ALA A 25 7.24 32.21 8.67
C ALA A 25 7.63 31.85 7.22
N VAL A 26 8.90 31.55 6.93
CA VAL A 26 9.35 31.05 5.62
C VAL A 26 8.65 29.74 5.26
N ASP A 27 8.62 28.78 6.21
CA ASP A 27 7.96 27.49 6.01
C ASP A 27 6.45 27.65 5.75
N SER A 28 5.81 28.54 6.50
CA SER A 28 4.40 28.87 6.28
C SER A 28 4.16 29.52 4.93
N GLY A 29 5.06 30.39 4.49
CA GLY A 29 5.05 31.01 3.17
C GLY A 29 5.15 29.97 2.05
N TRP A 30 6.04 28.99 2.19
CA TRP A 30 6.17 27.91 1.21
C TRP A 30 4.97 26.96 1.19
N ARG A 31 4.36 26.67 2.32
CA ARG A 31 3.10 25.90 2.36
C ARG A 31 1.98 26.61 1.61
N ALA A 32 1.78 27.91 1.89
CA ALA A 32 0.80 28.73 1.19
C ALA A 32 1.09 28.85 -0.32
N TYR A 33 2.36 28.99 -0.70
CA TYR A 33 2.78 29.01 -2.10
C TYR A 33 2.44 27.68 -2.83
N ARG A 34 2.72 26.54 -2.22
CA ARG A 34 2.41 25.23 -2.79
C ARG A 34 0.91 24.99 -2.94
N SER A 35 0.10 25.47 -2.01
CA SER A 35 -1.37 25.40 -2.11
C SER A 35 -2.00 26.39 -3.09
N GLY A 36 -1.18 27.26 -3.73
CA GLY A 36 -1.67 28.28 -4.67
C GLY A 36 -2.16 29.57 -4.01
N ALA A 37 -2.12 29.69 -2.68
CA ALA A 37 -2.54 30.86 -1.93
C ALA A 37 -1.44 31.96 -1.97
N LEU A 38 -1.34 32.67 -3.09
CA LEU A 38 -0.22 33.58 -3.38
C LEU A 38 -0.17 34.79 -2.45
N GLU A 39 -1.31 35.39 -2.10
CA GLU A 39 -1.35 36.53 -1.19
C GLU A 39 -0.96 36.15 0.26
N PRO A 40 -1.47 35.08 0.86
CA PRO A 40 -0.98 34.54 2.12
C PRO A 40 0.52 34.19 2.09
N ALA A 41 1.02 33.59 1.01
CA ALA A 41 2.44 33.31 0.83
C ALA A 41 3.29 34.57 0.87
N ALA A 42 2.90 35.60 0.12
CA ALA A 42 3.59 36.91 0.10
C ALA A 42 3.63 37.55 1.49
N ALA A 43 2.52 37.52 2.23
CA ALA A 43 2.43 38.06 3.59
C ALA A 43 3.39 37.35 4.55
N GLN A 44 3.50 36.01 4.48
CA GLN A 44 4.41 35.24 5.34
C GLN A 44 5.87 35.49 4.99
N PHE A 45 6.23 35.58 3.72
CA PHE A 45 7.60 35.95 3.32
C PHE A 45 7.96 37.39 3.71
N ALA A 46 7.02 38.33 3.61
CA ALA A 46 7.23 39.70 4.10
C ALA A 46 7.45 39.75 5.63
N ALA A 47 6.66 38.98 6.40
CA ALA A 47 6.84 38.85 7.85
C ALA A 47 8.20 38.25 8.19
N ALA A 48 8.62 37.19 7.48
CA ALA A 48 9.95 36.60 7.66
C ALA A 48 11.07 37.58 7.32
N GLN A 49 10.92 38.38 6.27
CA GLN A 49 11.91 39.42 5.86
C GLN A 49 12.01 40.54 6.91
N ALA A 50 10.90 40.92 7.54
CA ALA A 50 10.88 41.91 8.61
C ALA A 50 11.59 41.37 9.88
N LEU A 51 11.43 40.10 10.19
CA LEU A 51 12.11 39.44 11.33
C LEU A 51 13.60 39.20 11.10
N CYS A 52 14.01 39.00 9.85
CA CYS A 52 15.42 38.78 9.49
C CYS A 52 15.74 39.42 8.12
N PRO A 53 16.03 40.75 8.11
CA PRO A 53 16.25 41.53 6.87
C PRO A 53 17.41 41.01 6.01
N SER A 54 18.40 40.38 6.58
CA SER A 54 19.60 39.87 5.89
C SER A 54 19.41 38.47 5.30
N ALA A 55 18.32 37.76 5.61
CA ALA A 55 18.09 36.42 5.10
C ALA A 55 17.72 36.40 3.61
N ALA A 56 18.35 35.50 2.84
CA ALA A 56 18.06 35.35 1.42
C ALA A 56 16.69 34.61 1.18
N GLY A 57 16.33 33.66 2.04
CA GLY A 57 15.16 32.81 1.88
C GLY A 57 13.82 33.55 1.66
N PRO A 58 13.46 34.55 2.50
CA PRO A 58 12.24 35.32 2.29
C PRO A 58 12.19 36.06 0.95
N ALA A 59 13.31 36.62 0.51
CA ALA A 59 13.41 37.32 -0.80
C ALA A 59 13.25 36.31 -1.95
N VAL A 60 13.81 35.10 -1.83
CA VAL A 60 13.62 33.99 -2.77
C VAL A 60 12.15 33.63 -2.86
N GLY A 61 11.49 33.38 -1.72
CA GLY A 61 10.07 33.05 -1.68
C GLY A 61 9.18 34.10 -2.32
N THR A 62 9.40 35.37 -2.01
CA THR A 62 8.68 36.50 -2.64
C THR A 62 8.95 36.57 -4.15
N GLY A 63 10.17 36.29 -4.59
CA GLY A 63 10.52 36.20 -6.00
C GLY A 63 9.71 35.16 -6.77
N PHE A 64 9.51 33.97 -6.16
CA PHE A 64 8.66 32.93 -6.74
C PHE A 64 7.18 33.31 -6.80
N VAL A 65 6.66 33.98 -5.79
CA VAL A 65 5.29 34.53 -5.82
C VAL A 65 5.13 35.49 -7.00
N LEU A 66 6.06 36.43 -7.18
CA LEU A 66 6.05 37.38 -8.30
C LEU A 66 6.15 36.69 -9.67
N LEU A 67 6.95 35.62 -9.77
CA LEU A 67 6.99 34.81 -10.99
C LEU A 67 5.61 34.18 -11.31
N ARG A 68 4.91 33.64 -10.34
CA ARG A 68 3.54 33.12 -10.57
C ARG A 68 2.55 34.21 -10.95
N GLN A 69 2.73 35.42 -10.45
CA GLN A 69 1.94 36.60 -10.82
C GLN A 69 2.31 37.19 -12.17
N GLY A 70 3.30 36.65 -12.90
CA GLY A 70 3.75 37.14 -14.18
C GLY A 70 4.70 38.36 -14.10
N ARG A 71 5.13 38.79 -12.92
CA ARG A 71 5.95 39.97 -12.64
C ARG A 71 7.45 39.66 -12.71
N ALA A 72 7.89 39.08 -13.82
CA ALA A 72 9.25 38.54 -13.98
C ALA A 72 10.39 39.57 -13.74
N GLY A 73 10.23 40.84 -14.13
CA GLY A 73 11.26 41.85 -13.91
C GLY A 73 11.43 42.25 -12.44
N GLU A 74 10.37 42.19 -11.65
CA GLU A 74 10.45 42.42 -10.21
C GLU A 74 11.02 41.20 -9.48
N ALA A 75 10.64 40.02 -9.93
CA ALA A 75 11.21 38.75 -9.43
C ALA A 75 12.73 38.71 -9.65
N GLU A 76 13.22 39.10 -10.85
CA GLU A 76 14.65 39.15 -11.15
C GLU A 76 15.42 40.01 -10.14
N ARG A 77 14.92 41.21 -9.83
CA ARG A 77 15.55 42.09 -8.85
C ARG A 77 15.59 41.51 -7.44
N LEU A 78 14.55 40.75 -7.05
CA LEU A 78 14.53 40.09 -5.74
C LEU A 78 15.51 38.92 -5.66
N PHE A 79 15.57 38.09 -6.70
CA PHE A 79 16.56 37.00 -6.75
C PHE A 79 17.99 37.54 -6.76
N GLN A 80 18.28 38.64 -7.49
CA GLN A 80 19.60 39.27 -7.46
C GLN A 80 19.96 39.76 -6.06
N ARG A 81 19.02 40.37 -5.32
CA ARG A 81 19.23 40.79 -3.92
C ARG A 81 19.45 39.61 -3.00
N ALA A 82 18.66 38.53 -3.14
CA ALA A 82 18.83 37.33 -2.40
C ALA A 82 20.22 36.72 -2.61
N LEU A 83 20.66 36.65 -3.87
CA LEU A 83 21.98 36.11 -4.24
C LEU A 83 23.16 37.00 -3.82
N ALA A 84 22.92 38.29 -3.66
CA ALA A 84 23.90 39.20 -3.06
C ALA A 84 24.07 38.96 -1.55
N ALA A 85 23.02 38.51 -0.86
CA ALA A 85 23.05 38.12 0.55
C ALA A 85 23.63 36.71 0.71
N ASP A 86 23.24 35.77 -0.17
CA ASP A 86 23.72 34.37 -0.17
C ASP A 86 23.91 33.87 -1.61
N SER A 87 25.13 33.91 -2.09
CA SER A 87 25.51 33.47 -3.45
C SER A 87 25.47 31.92 -3.61
N THR A 88 25.26 31.16 -2.54
CA THR A 88 25.15 29.69 -2.55
C THR A 88 23.71 29.20 -2.57
N ALA A 89 22.72 30.09 -2.51
CA ALA A 89 21.30 29.74 -2.57
C ALA A 89 20.92 29.22 -3.96
N ALA A 90 20.86 27.90 -4.13
CA ALA A 90 20.50 27.24 -5.39
C ALA A 90 19.13 27.68 -5.91
N ASP A 91 18.11 27.76 -5.02
CA ASP A 91 16.77 28.26 -5.35
C ASP A 91 16.77 29.70 -5.87
N GLY A 92 17.66 30.54 -5.34
CA GLY A 92 17.86 31.91 -5.81
C GLY A 92 18.37 31.97 -7.27
N TRP A 93 19.34 31.10 -7.59
CA TRP A 93 19.86 30.98 -8.96
C TRP A 93 18.82 30.35 -9.90
N TYR A 94 18.07 29.35 -9.46
CA TYR A 94 16.99 28.79 -10.25
C TYR A 94 15.91 29.84 -10.56
N GLY A 95 15.43 30.58 -9.53
CA GLY A 95 14.45 31.61 -9.68
C GLY A 95 14.93 32.73 -10.60
N LEU A 96 16.21 33.11 -10.50
CA LEU A 96 16.84 34.09 -11.42
C LEU A 96 16.86 33.60 -12.87
N GLY A 97 17.19 32.33 -13.06
CA GLY A 97 17.14 31.65 -14.36
C GLY A 97 15.76 31.70 -15.00
N MET A 98 14.75 31.34 -14.19
CA MET A 98 13.35 31.34 -14.64
C MET A 98 12.83 32.77 -14.95
N ALA A 99 13.18 33.77 -14.13
CA ALA A 99 12.81 35.15 -14.35
C ALA A 99 13.39 35.66 -15.67
N ARG A 100 14.69 35.44 -15.89
CA ARG A 100 15.40 35.81 -17.12
C ARG A 100 14.86 35.11 -18.35
N GLY A 101 14.52 33.85 -18.22
CA GLY A 101 13.88 33.07 -19.28
C GLY A 101 12.57 33.70 -19.75
N ARG A 102 11.73 34.16 -18.82
CA ARG A 102 10.47 34.87 -19.13
C ARG A 102 10.67 36.26 -19.72
N LEU A 103 11.79 36.87 -19.41
CA LEU A 103 12.16 38.18 -19.98
C LEU A 103 12.86 38.05 -21.35
N GLY A 104 12.99 36.83 -21.90
CA GLY A 104 13.67 36.60 -23.17
C GLY A 104 15.21 36.64 -23.11
N GLN A 105 15.79 36.80 -21.92
CA GLN A 105 17.23 36.86 -21.67
C GLN A 105 17.83 35.43 -21.61
N ARG A 106 17.77 34.69 -22.73
CA ARG A 106 18.04 33.26 -22.80
C ARG A 106 19.46 32.88 -22.33
N ARG A 107 20.47 33.62 -22.76
CA ARG A 107 21.88 33.34 -22.42
C ARG A 107 22.14 33.50 -20.93
N GLU A 108 21.61 34.54 -20.33
CA GLU A 108 21.70 34.84 -18.89
C GLU A 108 20.92 33.84 -18.05
N ALA A 109 19.77 33.41 -18.55
CA ALA A 109 18.95 32.38 -17.94
C ALA A 109 19.68 31.01 -17.87
N VAL A 110 20.28 30.60 -18.99
CA VAL A 110 21.10 29.39 -19.07
C VAL A 110 22.29 29.46 -18.11
N ARG A 111 22.97 30.60 -17.99
CA ARG A 111 24.08 30.74 -17.02
C ARG A 111 23.61 30.59 -15.58
N ALA A 112 22.47 31.20 -15.25
CA ALA A 112 21.90 31.09 -13.90
C ALA A 112 21.49 29.64 -13.56
N LEU A 113 20.81 28.93 -14.46
CA LEU A 113 20.43 27.53 -14.27
C LEU A 113 21.67 26.61 -14.18
N ARG A 114 22.70 26.82 -14.98
CA ARG A 114 23.97 26.07 -14.82
C ARG A 114 24.62 26.31 -13.46
N ARG A 115 24.49 27.52 -12.91
CA ARG A 115 24.97 27.80 -11.56
C ARG A 115 24.15 27.07 -10.51
N THR A 116 22.82 26.97 -10.69
CA THR A 116 21.96 26.13 -9.86
C THR A 116 22.46 24.69 -9.84
N VAL A 117 22.66 24.07 -11.01
CA VAL A 117 23.15 22.69 -11.13
C VAL A 117 24.55 22.52 -10.56
N ALA A 118 25.41 23.53 -10.64
CA ALA A 118 26.75 23.49 -10.05
C ALA A 118 26.72 23.51 -8.50
N LEU A 119 25.71 24.17 -7.91
CA LEU A 119 25.51 24.26 -6.46
C LEU A 119 24.72 23.05 -5.92
N ALA A 120 23.73 22.59 -6.67
CA ALA A 120 22.89 21.45 -6.34
C ALA A 120 22.74 20.59 -7.60
N ARG A 121 23.55 19.51 -7.69
CA ARG A 121 23.63 18.66 -8.90
C ARG A 121 22.34 17.90 -9.19
N ASP A 122 21.52 17.69 -8.17
CA ASP A 122 20.23 17.06 -8.18
C ASP A 122 19.04 18.03 -8.33
N TYR A 123 19.31 19.30 -8.68
CA TYR A 123 18.24 20.28 -8.93
C TYR A 123 17.57 20.02 -10.29
N VAL A 124 16.64 19.06 -10.28
CA VAL A 124 16.01 18.47 -11.48
C VAL A 124 15.33 19.50 -12.35
N ASP A 125 14.55 20.43 -11.75
CA ASP A 125 13.86 21.48 -12.51
C ASP A 125 14.81 22.38 -13.33
N ALA A 126 16.02 22.63 -12.79
CA ALA A 126 17.02 23.43 -13.50
C ALA A 126 17.61 22.65 -14.70
N VAL A 127 17.83 21.35 -14.51
CA VAL A 127 18.33 20.47 -15.57
C VAL A 127 17.29 20.32 -16.67
N ASP A 128 16.04 20.06 -16.31
CA ASP A 128 14.93 19.94 -17.26
C ASP A 128 14.75 21.20 -18.09
N GLN A 129 14.82 22.34 -17.43
CA GLN A 129 14.68 23.62 -18.13
C GLN A 129 15.86 23.87 -19.09
N LEU A 130 17.09 23.47 -18.72
CA LEU A 130 18.23 23.52 -19.61
C LEU A 130 18.05 22.60 -20.82
N LEU A 131 17.63 21.36 -20.61
CA LEU A 131 17.35 20.38 -21.67
C LEU A 131 16.21 20.86 -22.58
N ALA A 132 15.10 21.33 -22.02
CA ALA A 132 13.98 21.90 -22.77
C ALA A 132 14.39 23.10 -23.65
N TRP A 133 15.44 23.76 -23.23
CA TRP A 133 16.02 24.84 -23.99
C TRP A 133 17.15 24.42 -24.95
N GLY A 134 17.43 23.14 -25.12
CA GLY A 134 18.53 22.63 -25.93
C GLY A 134 19.90 23.08 -25.46
N ALA A 135 20.03 23.40 -24.17
CA ALA A 135 21.27 23.79 -23.54
C ALA A 135 21.90 22.64 -22.79
N ASP A 136 23.22 22.47 -22.91
CA ASP A 136 23.99 21.57 -22.09
C ASP A 136 23.82 21.90 -20.60
N SER A 137 23.45 20.95 -19.78
CA SER A 137 23.26 21.12 -18.33
C SER A 137 24.54 21.42 -17.57
N GLY A 138 25.71 21.20 -18.20
CA GLY A 138 27.03 21.29 -17.56
C GLY A 138 27.33 20.09 -16.66
N LEU A 139 26.49 19.05 -16.66
CA LEU A 139 26.81 17.76 -16.08
C LEU A 139 27.79 17.03 -16.98
N ALA A 140 28.78 16.39 -16.40
CA ALA A 140 29.67 15.55 -17.19
C ALA A 140 28.86 14.47 -17.91
N PRO A 141 29.16 14.15 -19.18
CA PRO A 141 28.54 13.02 -19.83
C PRO A 141 28.78 11.77 -18.99
N PRO A 142 27.82 10.85 -18.95
CA PRO A 142 28.02 9.59 -18.25
C PRO A 142 29.29 8.89 -18.75
N PRO A 143 30.02 8.16 -17.90
CA PRO A 143 31.18 7.42 -18.35
C PRO A 143 30.82 6.45 -19.47
N ALA A 144 31.75 6.17 -20.37
CA ALA A 144 31.52 5.19 -21.44
C ALA A 144 31.18 3.81 -20.89
N PRO A 145 30.41 2.98 -21.61
CA PRO A 145 30.13 1.61 -21.18
C PRO A 145 31.40 0.87 -20.78
N ARG A 146 31.34 0.11 -19.69
CA ARG A 146 32.53 -0.54 -19.09
C ARG A 146 33.18 -1.61 -19.96
N SER A 147 32.43 -2.25 -20.87
CA SER A 147 32.97 -3.31 -21.72
C SER A 147 32.35 -3.31 -23.12
N PRO A 148 33.15 -3.53 -24.17
CA PRO A 148 32.65 -3.85 -25.49
C PRO A 148 32.10 -5.30 -25.59
N GLU A 149 32.40 -6.18 -24.62
CA GLU A 149 31.92 -7.54 -24.60
C GLU A 149 30.53 -7.63 -23.93
N PRO A 150 29.67 -8.56 -24.38
CA PRO A 150 28.38 -8.79 -23.79
C PRO A 150 28.45 -9.08 -22.29
N GLN A 151 27.67 -8.37 -21.48
CA GLN A 151 27.53 -8.62 -20.06
C GLN A 151 26.20 -9.38 -19.82
N VAL A 152 26.27 -10.53 -19.16
CA VAL A 152 25.11 -11.33 -18.77
C VAL A 152 25.30 -11.72 -17.31
N PRO A 153 24.81 -10.91 -16.34
CA PRO A 153 24.97 -11.20 -14.92
C PRO A 153 24.11 -12.36 -14.45
N ALA A 154 22.97 -12.58 -15.09
CA ALA A 154 22.05 -13.66 -14.78
C ALA A 154 21.44 -14.24 -16.06
N ARG A 155 21.02 -15.52 -16.02
CA ARG A 155 20.34 -16.18 -17.12
C ARG A 155 19.32 -17.22 -16.65
N THR A 156 18.47 -17.65 -17.56
CA THR A 156 17.62 -18.83 -17.35
C THR A 156 18.30 -20.08 -17.93
N GLN A 157 18.21 -21.21 -17.20
CA GLN A 157 18.70 -22.50 -17.66
C GLN A 157 17.67 -23.59 -17.31
N GLY A 158 16.91 -24.05 -18.30
CA GLY A 158 15.77 -24.95 -18.05
C GLY A 158 14.73 -24.25 -17.18
N GLU A 159 14.39 -24.84 -16.05
CA GLU A 159 13.40 -24.33 -15.10
C GLU A 159 13.99 -23.51 -13.94
N ARG A 160 15.25 -23.04 -14.06
CA ARG A 160 15.94 -22.31 -12.99
C ARG A 160 16.63 -21.06 -13.49
N PHE A 161 16.95 -20.17 -12.54
CA PHE A 161 17.90 -19.09 -12.76
C PHE A 161 19.33 -19.55 -12.47
N GLU A 162 20.28 -18.92 -13.13
CA GLU A 162 21.71 -18.99 -12.83
C GLU A 162 22.26 -17.58 -12.79
N VAL A 163 23.16 -17.32 -11.84
CA VAL A 163 23.88 -16.04 -11.71
C VAL A 163 25.36 -16.25 -11.97
N ARG A 164 26.01 -15.20 -12.48
CA ARG A 164 27.43 -15.22 -12.77
C ARG A 164 28.21 -14.78 -11.53
N THR A 165 29.02 -15.70 -11.00
CA THR A 165 29.94 -15.43 -9.89
C THR A 165 31.40 -15.52 -10.35
N ALA A 166 32.34 -15.24 -9.46
CA ALA A 166 33.78 -15.46 -9.74
C ALA A 166 34.09 -16.93 -10.08
N ARG A 167 33.26 -17.88 -9.63
CA ARG A 167 33.40 -19.33 -9.89
C ARG A 167 32.74 -19.79 -11.21
N GLY A 168 32.02 -18.88 -11.89
CA GLY A 168 31.27 -19.18 -13.11
C GLY A 168 29.77 -19.06 -12.92
N TRP A 169 28.97 -19.86 -13.63
CA TRP A 169 27.53 -19.92 -13.52
C TRP A 169 27.08 -20.80 -12.36
N GLU A 170 26.33 -20.25 -11.42
CA GLU A 170 25.80 -20.97 -10.27
C GLU A 170 24.28 -20.94 -10.27
N PRO A 171 23.63 -22.07 -9.92
CA PRO A 171 22.17 -22.10 -9.74
C PRO A 171 21.73 -21.08 -8.70
N PHE A 172 20.63 -20.38 -8.97
CA PHE A 172 20.08 -19.36 -8.09
C PHE A 172 18.60 -19.60 -7.84
N TYR A 173 18.26 -19.92 -6.61
CA TYR A 173 16.88 -20.02 -6.14
C TYR A 173 16.47 -18.69 -5.50
N VAL A 174 15.37 -18.09 -5.99
CA VAL A 174 14.95 -16.77 -5.49
C VAL A 174 14.27 -16.89 -4.14
N GLN A 175 14.86 -16.26 -3.14
CA GLN A 175 14.33 -16.04 -1.80
C GLN A 175 14.18 -14.53 -1.61
N GLY A 176 13.02 -14.01 -1.96
CA GLY A 176 12.88 -12.58 -2.16
C GLY A 176 11.84 -11.91 -1.28
N VAL A 177 11.94 -10.57 -1.22
CA VAL A 177 10.98 -9.68 -0.57
C VAL A 177 10.56 -8.58 -1.54
N ASN A 178 9.26 -8.35 -1.67
CA ASN A 178 8.72 -7.21 -2.39
C ASN A 178 8.88 -5.94 -1.56
N LEU A 179 9.55 -4.94 -2.09
CA LEU A 179 9.77 -3.67 -1.41
C LEU A 179 8.83 -2.61 -1.96
N GLY A 180 7.70 -2.40 -1.27
CA GLY A 180 6.99 -1.13 -1.26
C GLY A 180 7.74 -0.14 -0.38
N ALA A 181 7.48 1.14 -0.51
CA ALA A 181 8.22 2.15 0.23
C ALA A 181 7.36 3.34 0.67
N ALA A 182 6.07 3.15 0.84
CA ALA A 182 5.17 4.18 1.35
C ALA A 182 4.95 4.00 2.85
N LEU A 183 5.57 4.87 3.64
CA LEU A 183 5.40 4.91 5.08
C LEU A 183 4.01 5.45 5.48
N PRO A 184 3.52 5.19 6.70
CA PRO A 184 2.29 5.77 7.22
C PRO A 184 2.21 7.28 6.99
N GLY A 185 1.04 7.76 6.60
CA GLY A 185 0.85 9.17 6.26
C GLY A 185 1.30 9.58 4.86
N LYS A 186 1.93 8.71 4.09
CA LYS A 186 2.46 9.01 2.75
C LYS A 186 1.62 8.35 1.66
N PHE A 187 1.57 9.00 0.48
CA PHE A 187 1.02 8.36 -0.72
C PHE A 187 2.00 7.33 -1.29
N PRO A 188 1.55 6.37 -2.11
CA PRO A 188 2.41 5.34 -2.68
C PRO A 188 3.68 5.83 -3.36
N SER A 189 3.65 7.06 -3.88
CA SER A 189 4.77 7.71 -4.58
C SER A 189 5.60 8.66 -3.72
N GLN A 190 5.31 8.80 -2.45
CA GLN A 190 6.05 9.63 -1.50
C GLN A 190 7.08 8.77 -0.75
N PHE A 191 8.05 8.28 -1.49
CA PHE A 191 9.11 7.44 -0.97
C PHE A 191 10.06 8.17 0.00
N PRO A 192 10.67 7.47 0.97
CA PRO A 192 11.84 7.98 1.70
C PRO A 192 12.95 8.39 0.73
N THR A 193 13.62 9.47 1.04
CA THR A 193 14.72 10.00 0.19
C THR A 193 16.09 9.92 0.84
N ASP A 194 16.16 9.47 2.07
CA ASP A 194 17.41 9.33 2.83
C ASP A 194 18.03 7.94 2.65
N ASP A 195 19.35 7.90 2.59
CA ASP A 195 20.12 6.68 2.40
C ASP A 195 20.04 5.73 3.62
N SER A 196 19.83 6.26 4.82
CA SER A 196 19.87 5.48 6.07
C SER A 196 18.66 4.55 6.20
N THR A 197 17.48 4.99 5.77
CA THR A 197 16.27 4.16 5.74
C THR A 197 16.48 2.92 4.87
N TYR A 198 16.94 3.12 3.63
CA TYR A 198 17.17 1.99 2.71
C TYR A 198 18.34 1.11 3.16
N ALA A 199 19.40 1.68 3.71
CA ALA A 199 20.53 0.88 4.23
C ALA A 199 20.07 -0.06 5.36
N ARG A 200 19.27 0.46 6.31
CA ARG A 200 18.68 -0.33 7.39
C ARG A 200 17.74 -1.42 6.87
N TRP A 201 16.87 -1.10 5.91
CA TRP A 201 15.96 -2.10 5.34
C TRP A 201 16.71 -3.20 4.61
N LEU A 202 17.72 -2.87 3.79
CA LEU A 202 18.53 -3.87 3.08
C LEU A 202 19.32 -4.74 4.05
N GLU A 203 19.86 -4.17 5.13
CA GLU A 203 20.53 -4.92 6.19
C GLU A 203 19.58 -5.94 6.84
N LEU A 204 18.36 -5.52 7.20
CA LEU A 204 17.35 -6.41 7.79
C LEU A 204 16.89 -7.49 6.79
N ILE A 205 16.67 -7.13 5.52
CA ILE A 205 16.28 -8.08 4.47
C ILE A 205 17.38 -9.14 4.27
N ALA A 206 18.64 -8.71 4.20
CA ALA A 206 19.75 -9.65 4.09
C ALA A 206 19.91 -10.52 5.36
N ALA A 207 19.71 -9.94 6.56
CA ALA A 207 19.73 -10.67 7.82
C ALA A 207 18.59 -11.69 7.95
N ALA A 208 17.50 -11.53 7.16
CA ALA A 208 16.47 -12.55 7.01
C ALA A 208 16.89 -13.70 6.07
N ASN A 209 18.11 -13.76 5.60
CA ASN A 209 18.62 -14.70 4.59
C ASN A 209 17.92 -14.59 3.23
N ALA A 210 17.25 -13.45 2.96
CA ALA A 210 16.77 -13.14 1.62
C ALA A 210 17.97 -12.82 0.70
N ASN A 211 17.88 -13.24 -0.54
CA ASN A 211 18.89 -12.98 -1.56
C ASN A 211 18.42 -12.05 -2.67
N THR A 212 17.14 -11.68 -2.64
CA THR A 212 16.50 -10.90 -3.71
C THR A 212 15.55 -9.85 -3.14
N VAL A 213 15.61 -8.66 -3.73
CA VAL A 213 14.61 -7.58 -3.53
C VAL A 213 13.91 -7.31 -4.85
N ARG A 214 12.57 -7.24 -4.86
CA ARG A 214 11.82 -6.83 -6.03
C ARG A 214 11.23 -5.44 -5.84
N LEU A 215 11.38 -4.61 -6.86
CA LEU A 215 10.73 -3.30 -6.97
C LEU A 215 9.65 -3.34 -8.05
N TYR A 216 8.59 -2.57 -7.85
CA TYR A 216 7.51 -2.39 -8.84
C TYR A 216 7.85 -1.32 -9.87
N THR A 217 8.60 -0.31 -9.43
CA THR A 217 8.93 0.88 -10.20
C THR A 217 10.30 1.40 -9.78
N ILE A 218 10.73 2.51 -10.37
CA ILE A 218 11.95 3.20 -9.97
C ILE A 218 11.76 3.80 -8.57
N LEU A 219 12.65 3.49 -7.63
CA LEU A 219 12.74 4.14 -6.33
C LEU A 219 13.69 5.34 -6.35
N PRO A 220 13.73 6.18 -5.30
CA PRO A 220 14.69 7.28 -5.20
C PRO A 220 16.16 6.82 -5.33
N PRO A 221 17.06 7.72 -5.75
CA PRO A 221 18.51 7.41 -5.87
C PRO A 221 19.15 6.82 -4.60
N ALA A 222 18.59 7.16 -3.43
CA ALA A 222 19.02 6.66 -2.13
C ALA A 222 18.98 5.13 -2.04
N PHE A 223 17.92 4.49 -2.59
CA PHE A 223 17.84 3.03 -2.64
C PHE A 223 19.00 2.41 -3.42
N TYR A 224 19.26 2.89 -4.64
CA TYR A 224 20.32 2.32 -5.49
C TYR A 224 21.71 2.55 -4.91
N ARG A 225 21.96 3.68 -4.26
CA ARG A 225 23.21 3.92 -3.52
C ARG A 225 23.37 2.98 -2.32
N ALA A 226 22.26 2.72 -1.60
CA ALA A 226 22.29 1.80 -0.47
C ALA A 226 22.56 0.36 -0.95
N LEU A 227 21.89 -0.09 -2.02
CA LEU A 227 22.09 -1.42 -2.60
C LEU A 227 23.52 -1.60 -3.16
N SER A 228 24.06 -0.61 -3.89
CA SER A 228 25.45 -0.65 -4.38
C SER A 228 26.45 -0.81 -3.23
N ARG A 229 26.32 0.02 -2.18
CA ARG A 229 27.19 -0.04 -0.99
C ARG A 229 27.07 -1.37 -0.25
N TRP A 230 25.83 -1.89 -0.11
CA TRP A 230 25.63 -3.21 0.49
C TRP A 230 26.39 -4.28 -0.27
N ASN A 231 26.20 -4.37 -1.59
CA ASN A 231 26.80 -5.40 -2.42
C ASN A 231 28.34 -5.27 -2.53
N GLU A 232 28.88 -4.04 -2.54
CA GLU A 232 30.33 -3.79 -2.47
C GLU A 232 30.95 -4.33 -1.18
N GLY A 233 30.24 -4.25 -0.05
CA GLY A 233 30.68 -4.76 1.25
C GLY A 233 30.42 -6.25 1.48
N HIS A 234 29.53 -6.89 0.72
CA HIS A 234 29.02 -8.24 0.96
C HIS A 234 28.94 -9.08 -0.32
N ALA A 235 30.02 -9.16 -1.08
CA ALA A 235 30.05 -9.81 -2.40
C ALA A 235 29.58 -11.28 -2.41
N GLU A 236 29.79 -12.04 -1.31
CA GLU A 236 29.32 -13.43 -1.19
C GLU A 236 27.83 -13.54 -0.76
N HIS A 237 27.25 -12.46 -0.25
CA HIS A 237 25.87 -12.36 0.19
C HIS A 237 25.18 -11.15 -0.46
N ALA A 238 25.49 -10.93 -1.74
CA ALA A 238 24.90 -9.81 -2.49
C ALA A 238 23.39 -9.97 -2.61
N LEU A 239 22.68 -8.86 -2.46
CA LEU A 239 21.26 -8.78 -2.73
C LEU A 239 21.03 -8.54 -4.23
N TRP A 240 20.31 -9.44 -4.85
CA TRP A 240 19.93 -9.33 -6.25
C TRP A 240 18.65 -8.53 -6.41
N LEU A 241 18.58 -7.73 -7.46
CA LEU A 241 17.43 -6.88 -7.75
C LEU A 241 16.58 -7.49 -8.87
N VAL A 242 15.28 -7.68 -8.63
CA VAL A 242 14.27 -7.84 -9.68
C VAL A 242 13.65 -6.47 -9.90
N GLN A 243 14.00 -5.81 -10.99
CA GLN A 243 13.54 -4.46 -11.29
C GLN A 243 12.25 -4.50 -12.08
N GLY A 244 11.18 -3.94 -11.49
CA GLY A 244 9.92 -3.71 -12.16
C GLY A 244 9.90 -2.44 -13.00
N VAL A 245 9.08 -2.45 -14.04
CA VAL A 245 8.73 -1.27 -14.81
C VAL A 245 7.20 -1.17 -14.82
N TRP A 246 6.66 -0.31 -13.96
CA TRP A 246 5.22 -0.15 -13.80
C TRP A 246 4.58 0.47 -15.03
N ALA A 247 3.38 0.02 -15.36
CA ALA A 247 2.56 0.57 -16.43
C ALA A 247 1.18 0.95 -15.90
N GLU A 248 0.74 2.16 -16.17
CA GLU A 248 -0.64 2.56 -15.95
C GLU A 248 -1.59 1.84 -16.93
N LEU A 249 -2.89 1.82 -16.63
CA LEU A 249 -3.85 1.26 -17.57
C LEU A 249 -3.97 2.15 -18.81
N PRO A 250 -3.93 1.58 -20.02
CA PRO A 250 -4.08 2.36 -21.24
C PRO A 250 -5.51 2.89 -21.39
N PRO A 251 -5.68 4.10 -21.93
CA PRO A 251 -6.99 4.68 -22.10
C PRO A 251 -7.87 3.77 -23.00
N ARG A 252 -9.03 3.38 -22.48
CA ARG A 252 -10.01 2.49 -23.13
C ARG A 252 -9.42 1.15 -23.61
N GLY A 253 -8.48 0.60 -22.86
CA GLY A 253 -7.79 -0.65 -23.22
C GLY A 253 -6.99 -0.56 -24.52
N ASN A 254 -6.51 0.61 -24.91
CA ASN A 254 -5.72 0.80 -26.12
C ASN A 254 -4.22 0.82 -25.84
N TYR A 255 -3.59 -0.33 -25.80
CA TYR A 255 -2.15 -0.47 -25.58
C TYR A 255 -1.28 0.14 -26.70
N ASP A 256 -1.85 0.41 -27.89
CA ASP A 256 -1.18 1.11 -28.98
C ASP A 256 -1.45 2.63 -29.00
N ALA A 257 -2.08 3.19 -27.98
CA ALA A 257 -2.27 4.64 -27.88
C ALA A 257 -0.90 5.35 -27.87
N PRO A 258 -0.58 6.20 -28.90
CA PRO A 258 0.81 6.65 -29.10
C PRO A 258 1.41 7.38 -27.90
N GLY A 259 0.62 8.21 -27.23
CA GLY A 259 1.05 8.94 -26.03
C GLY A 259 1.40 7.98 -24.92
N TRP A 260 0.47 7.10 -24.56
CA TRP A 260 0.62 6.12 -23.49
C TRP A 260 1.76 5.13 -23.76
N LYS A 261 1.80 4.52 -24.98
CA LYS A 261 2.89 3.62 -25.36
C LYS A 261 4.25 4.31 -25.35
N GLY A 262 4.31 5.57 -25.79
CA GLY A 262 5.52 6.37 -25.76
C GLY A 262 5.98 6.70 -24.32
N ASP A 263 5.04 6.93 -23.39
CA ASP A 263 5.35 7.16 -21.97
C ASP A 263 5.91 5.89 -21.34
N PHE A 264 5.30 4.73 -21.60
CA PHE A 264 5.80 3.45 -21.12
C PHE A 264 7.19 3.13 -21.66
N GLY A 265 7.44 3.35 -22.96
CA GLY A 265 8.76 3.18 -23.57
C GLY A 265 9.81 4.12 -22.97
N ARG A 266 9.43 5.36 -22.59
CA ARG A 266 10.34 6.26 -21.85
C ARG A 266 10.65 5.76 -20.45
N GLU A 267 9.66 5.17 -19.76
CA GLU A 267 9.87 4.61 -18.42
C GLU A 267 10.80 3.39 -18.46
N MET A 268 10.63 2.50 -19.45
CA MET A 268 11.56 1.39 -19.68
C MET A 268 13.00 1.87 -19.87
N ARG A 269 13.24 2.89 -20.70
CA ARG A 269 14.57 3.47 -20.90
C ARG A 269 15.13 4.09 -19.63
N ARG A 270 14.30 4.81 -18.85
CA ARG A 270 14.72 5.35 -17.54
C ARG A 270 15.15 4.26 -16.56
N ALA A 271 14.36 3.18 -16.47
CA ALA A 271 14.70 2.07 -15.59
C ALA A 271 16.04 1.43 -15.97
N VAL A 272 16.30 1.26 -17.28
CA VAL A 272 17.59 0.80 -17.78
C VAL A 272 18.72 1.74 -17.36
N ASP A 273 18.58 3.05 -17.63
CA ASP A 273 19.63 4.03 -17.26
C ASP A 273 19.83 4.14 -15.75
N VAL A 274 18.77 3.96 -14.95
CA VAL A 274 18.80 3.99 -13.48
C VAL A 274 19.64 2.85 -12.92
N VAL A 275 19.43 1.61 -13.34
CA VAL A 275 20.19 0.48 -12.80
C VAL A 275 21.66 0.51 -13.20
N HIS A 276 21.98 1.19 -14.30
CA HIS A 276 23.36 1.42 -14.74
C HIS A 276 23.98 2.71 -14.15
N GLY A 277 23.29 3.38 -13.22
CA GLY A 277 23.81 4.58 -12.55
C GLY A 277 24.00 5.78 -13.48
N ARG A 278 23.21 5.90 -14.55
CA ARG A 278 23.40 6.92 -15.60
C ARG A 278 22.15 7.75 -15.91
N ALA A 279 21.23 7.82 -14.96
CA ALA A 279 19.99 8.55 -15.16
C ALA A 279 19.97 9.87 -14.43
N LEU A 280 19.34 10.85 -15.09
CA LEU A 280 18.83 12.06 -14.47
C LEU A 280 17.33 12.10 -14.75
N VAL A 281 16.54 11.77 -13.74
CA VAL A 281 15.08 11.65 -13.85
C VAL A 281 14.43 12.91 -13.33
N ALA A 282 13.65 13.58 -14.20
CA ALA A 282 12.89 14.77 -13.85
C ALA A 282 11.77 14.48 -12.84
N ALA A 283 11.45 15.48 -12.01
CA ALA A 283 10.33 15.40 -11.08
C ALA A 283 9.01 15.27 -11.84
N ARG A 284 8.23 14.25 -11.50
CA ARG A 284 6.91 13.96 -12.03
C ARG A 284 5.99 13.54 -10.88
N ALA A 285 4.75 13.99 -10.92
CA ALA A 285 3.77 13.53 -9.95
C ALA A 285 3.65 11.99 -9.99
N GLY A 286 3.69 11.36 -8.83
CA GLY A 286 3.56 9.91 -8.72
C GLY A 286 4.81 9.10 -9.06
N HIS A 287 5.98 9.71 -9.19
CA HIS A 287 7.22 9.01 -9.55
C HIS A 287 8.41 9.48 -8.71
N ALA A 288 9.35 8.58 -8.50
CA ALA A 288 10.67 8.94 -7.97
C ALA A 288 11.47 9.72 -9.02
N TRP A 289 12.35 10.58 -8.56
CA TRP A 289 13.14 11.49 -9.37
C TRP A 289 14.50 11.78 -8.72
N GLY A 290 15.41 12.31 -9.48
CA GLY A 290 16.73 12.70 -9.01
C GLY A 290 17.86 12.24 -9.91
N ARG A 291 19.11 12.34 -9.42
CA ARG A 291 20.30 11.85 -10.07
C ARG A 291 20.64 10.45 -9.58
N TYR A 292 20.68 9.49 -10.51
CA TYR A 292 21.08 8.12 -10.28
C TYR A 292 22.49 7.91 -10.78
N ASP A 293 23.45 7.75 -9.88
CA ASP A 293 24.88 7.62 -10.13
C ASP A 293 25.51 6.36 -9.49
N ALA A 294 24.69 5.54 -8.83
CA ALA A 294 25.09 4.23 -8.34
C ALA A 294 24.76 3.15 -9.39
N ASP A 295 25.77 2.45 -9.87
CA ASP A 295 25.63 1.32 -10.79
C ASP A 295 25.37 0.05 -9.99
N VAL A 296 24.19 -0.55 -10.17
CA VAL A 296 23.78 -1.82 -9.55
C VAL A 296 23.60 -2.93 -10.59
N SER A 297 23.96 -2.67 -11.85
CA SER A 297 23.67 -3.53 -12.98
C SER A 297 24.24 -4.94 -12.88
N ASP A 298 25.35 -5.13 -12.19
CA ASP A 298 25.98 -6.45 -12.00
C ASP A 298 25.13 -7.38 -11.10
N HIS A 299 24.20 -6.81 -10.31
CA HIS A 299 23.33 -7.53 -9.39
C HIS A 299 21.84 -7.36 -9.70
N VAL A 300 21.49 -7.02 -10.95
CA VAL A 300 20.08 -7.09 -11.38
C VAL A 300 19.82 -8.47 -12.00
N LEU A 301 19.03 -9.26 -11.28
CA LEU A 301 18.67 -10.63 -11.68
C LEU A 301 17.79 -10.65 -12.92
N ALA A 302 16.77 -9.78 -12.95
CA ALA A 302 15.75 -9.82 -14.00
C ALA A 302 14.96 -8.52 -14.11
N TRP A 303 14.31 -8.37 -15.27
CA TRP A 303 13.26 -7.40 -15.52
C TRP A 303 11.89 -8.04 -15.38
N VAL A 304 10.93 -7.34 -14.73
CA VAL A 304 9.51 -7.74 -14.73
C VAL A 304 8.67 -6.54 -15.16
N LEU A 305 8.03 -6.65 -16.33
CA LEU A 305 7.26 -5.56 -16.93
C LEU A 305 5.81 -5.57 -16.51
N GLY A 306 5.29 -4.38 -16.27
CA GLY A 306 3.86 -4.13 -16.09
C GLY A 306 3.38 -4.30 -14.66
N ARG A 307 2.14 -4.67 -14.57
CA ARG A 307 1.31 -4.79 -13.37
C ARG A 307 0.44 -6.04 -13.48
N GLU A 308 -0.37 -6.33 -12.50
CA GLU A 308 -1.53 -7.19 -12.68
C GLU A 308 -2.43 -6.54 -13.73
N TRP A 309 -2.42 -7.11 -14.94
CA TRP A 309 -3.19 -6.58 -16.07
C TRP A 309 -4.66 -6.86 -15.83
N GLU A 310 -5.50 -5.84 -15.97
CA GLU A 310 -6.93 -5.98 -15.77
C GLU A 310 -7.57 -6.86 -16.87
N PRO A 311 -8.28 -7.95 -16.56
CA PRO A 311 -8.89 -8.83 -17.54
C PRO A 311 -9.77 -8.10 -18.56
N PHE A 312 -10.57 -7.10 -18.11
CA PHE A 312 -11.40 -6.30 -19.02
C PHE A 312 -10.57 -5.49 -20.02
N SER A 313 -9.39 -5.03 -19.62
CA SER A 313 -8.49 -4.24 -20.48
C SER A 313 -7.82 -5.12 -21.53
N ILE A 314 -7.33 -6.30 -21.14
CA ILE A 314 -6.77 -7.32 -22.04
C ILE A 314 -7.84 -7.81 -23.03
N HIS A 315 -9.04 -8.11 -22.54
CA HIS A 315 -10.18 -8.52 -23.37
C HIS A 315 -10.53 -7.44 -24.41
N ALA A 316 -10.63 -6.19 -24.00
CA ALA A 316 -10.90 -5.07 -24.92
C ALA A 316 -9.82 -4.95 -26.01
N TYR A 317 -8.55 -5.13 -25.65
CA TYR A 317 -7.44 -5.06 -26.59
C TYR A 317 -7.43 -6.25 -27.57
N ASN A 318 -7.63 -7.46 -27.08
CA ASN A 318 -7.64 -8.67 -27.89
C ASN A 318 -8.75 -8.69 -28.96
N ARG A 319 -9.86 -7.98 -28.73
CA ARG A 319 -11.00 -7.86 -29.66
C ARG A 319 -10.86 -6.73 -30.66
N ARG A 320 -9.80 -5.96 -30.65
CA ARG A 320 -9.61 -4.88 -31.61
C ARG A 320 -9.46 -5.41 -33.05
N PRO A 321 -10.12 -4.78 -34.04
CA PRO A 321 -9.93 -5.14 -35.43
C PRO A 321 -8.46 -5.01 -35.84
N ARG A 322 -7.94 -5.98 -36.61
CA ARG A 322 -6.57 -6.00 -37.12
C ARG A 322 -5.49 -6.10 -36.05
N GLY A 323 -5.79 -6.68 -34.89
CA GLY A 323 -4.78 -7.01 -33.88
C GLY A 323 -3.70 -7.94 -34.43
N ARG A 324 -2.44 -7.63 -34.15
CA ARG A 324 -1.31 -8.48 -34.58
C ARG A 324 -1.38 -9.82 -33.85
N ARG A 325 -0.99 -10.89 -34.57
CA ARG A 325 -1.01 -12.26 -34.05
C ARG A 325 0.37 -12.91 -34.01
N SER A 326 1.40 -12.21 -34.47
CA SER A 326 2.78 -12.67 -34.47
C SER A 326 3.73 -11.48 -34.32
N TYR A 327 4.90 -11.74 -33.80
CA TYR A 327 5.98 -10.79 -33.64
C TYR A 327 7.32 -11.46 -33.86
N GLN A 328 8.23 -10.80 -34.56
CA GLN A 328 9.62 -11.20 -34.73
C GLN A 328 10.50 -10.02 -34.35
N GLY A 329 10.98 -10.03 -33.10
CA GLY A 329 11.93 -9.06 -32.60
C GLY A 329 13.37 -9.53 -32.73
N ARG A 330 14.26 -8.75 -32.11
CA ARG A 330 15.68 -9.09 -32.06
C ARG A 330 15.96 -10.20 -31.06
N PHE A 331 15.40 -10.10 -29.84
CA PHE A 331 15.65 -11.00 -28.73
C PHE A 331 14.46 -11.91 -28.41
N LEU A 332 13.25 -11.51 -28.75
CA LEU A 332 12.02 -12.26 -28.49
C LEU A 332 11.14 -12.37 -29.74
N ALA A 333 10.41 -13.48 -29.83
CA ALA A 333 9.48 -13.71 -30.91
C ALA A 333 8.19 -14.40 -30.44
N VAL A 334 7.07 -14.14 -31.11
CA VAL A 334 5.79 -14.85 -30.95
C VAL A 334 5.36 -15.34 -32.31
N ALA A 335 5.34 -16.65 -32.51
CA ALA A 335 4.95 -17.23 -33.80
C ALA A 335 3.41 -17.07 -34.05
N ARG A 336 2.64 -17.26 -32.99
CA ARG A 336 1.18 -17.07 -33.00
C ARG A 336 0.68 -16.85 -31.57
N GLY A 337 -0.02 -15.76 -31.29
CA GLY A 337 -0.58 -15.40 -30.00
C GLY A 337 -1.80 -14.49 -30.11
N THR A 338 -2.31 -14.05 -28.99
CA THR A 338 -3.29 -12.97 -28.93
C THR A 338 -2.60 -11.62 -29.23
N PRO A 339 -3.35 -10.54 -29.53
CA PRO A 339 -2.75 -9.22 -29.64
C PRO A 339 -2.00 -8.80 -28.36
N ALA A 340 -2.50 -9.18 -27.19
CA ALA A 340 -1.85 -8.87 -25.90
C ALA A 340 -0.52 -9.61 -25.73
N ASP A 341 -0.45 -10.92 -26.03
CA ASP A 341 0.81 -11.67 -26.01
C ASP A 341 1.86 -11.05 -26.92
N VAL A 342 1.44 -10.66 -28.13
CA VAL A 342 2.32 -10.00 -29.10
C VAL A 342 2.81 -8.65 -28.62
N TRP A 343 1.91 -7.85 -28.02
CA TRP A 343 2.26 -6.54 -27.50
C TRP A 343 3.25 -6.65 -26.31
N LEU A 344 2.99 -7.57 -25.37
CA LEU A 344 3.87 -7.80 -24.21
C LEU A 344 5.26 -8.28 -24.66
N ALA A 345 5.32 -9.21 -25.61
CA ALA A 345 6.60 -9.66 -26.18
C ALA A 345 7.35 -8.51 -26.84
N GLU A 346 6.67 -7.63 -27.58
CA GLU A 346 7.26 -6.43 -28.19
C GLU A 346 7.83 -5.47 -27.15
N GLN A 347 7.11 -5.22 -26.03
CA GLN A 347 7.61 -4.33 -24.99
C GLN A 347 8.83 -4.95 -24.26
N CYS A 348 8.78 -6.24 -23.95
CA CYS A 348 9.94 -6.95 -23.39
C CYS A 348 11.16 -6.88 -24.34
N ASP A 349 10.95 -7.10 -25.62
CA ASP A 349 12.01 -7.03 -26.63
C ASP A 349 12.57 -5.59 -26.78
N GLU A 350 11.72 -4.57 -26.71
CA GLU A 350 12.12 -3.16 -26.74
C GLU A 350 13.01 -2.80 -25.53
N LEU A 351 12.69 -3.28 -24.33
CA LEU A 351 13.53 -3.07 -23.16
C LEU A 351 14.90 -3.71 -23.32
N LEU A 352 14.94 -4.99 -23.72
CA LEU A 352 16.19 -5.69 -23.97
C LEU A 352 17.02 -5.02 -25.07
N GLN A 353 16.40 -4.53 -26.14
CA GLN A 353 17.10 -3.76 -27.18
C GLN A 353 17.70 -2.48 -26.63
N ASN A 354 16.95 -1.73 -25.82
CA ASN A 354 17.43 -0.49 -25.22
C ASN A 354 18.66 -0.74 -24.33
N GLU A 355 18.63 -1.78 -23.48
CA GLU A 355 19.74 -2.12 -22.61
C GLU A 355 20.96 -2.61 -23.40
N TRP A 356 20.72 -3.45 -24.40
CA TRP A 356 21.79 -3.93 -25.26
C TRP A 356 22.47 -2.84 -26.07
N ASP A 357 21.69 -1.97 -26.72
CA ASP A 357 22.23 -0.96 -27.62
C ASP A 357 23.06 0.10 -26.88
N VAL A 358 22.75 0.36 -25.61
CA VAL A 358 23.45 1.37 -24.79
C VAL A 358 24.53 0.75 -23.92
N TYR A 359 24.28 -0.42 -23.32
CA TYR A 359 25.15 -0.99 -22.27
C TYR A 359 25.76 -2.35 -22.63
N HIS A 360 25.38 -2.96 -23.74
CA HIS A 360 25.75 -4.33 -24.12
C HIS A 360 25.43 -5.37 -23.04
N THR A 361 24.37 -5.15 -22.30
CA THR A 361 23.94 -6.03 -21.19
C THR A 361 22.63 -6.71 -21.53
N GLN A 362 22.49 -7.97 -21.12
CA GLN A 362 21.24 -8.72 -21.17
C GLN A 362 21.00 -9.41 -19.82
N ARG A 363 19.76 -9.54 -19.47
CA ARG A 363 19.28 -10.29 -18.29
C ARG A 363 17.93 -10.92 -18.55
N PRO A 364 17.49 -11.92 -17.76
CA PRO A 364 16.17 -12.51 -17.88
C PRO A 364 15.08 -11.47 -17.81
N ILE A 365 14.00 -11.67 -18.57
CA ILE A 365 12.86 -10.77 -18.60
C ILE A 365 11.56 -11.57 -18.54
N ALA A 366 10.54 -11.00 -17.90
CA ALA A 366 9.16 -11.45 -17.91
C ALA A 366 8.22 -10.25 -17.90
N TYR A 367 6.94 -10.49 -18.12
CA TYR A 367 5.87 -9.60 -17.74
C TYR A 367 5.14 -10.17 -16.52
N THR A 368 4.50 -9.30 -15.73
CA THR A 368 3.66 -9.73 -14.61
C THR A 368 2.43 -10.45 -15.13
N ASN A 369 2.13 -11.61 -14.58
CA ASN A 369 0.87 -12.32 -14.77
C ASN A 369 0.25 -12.69 -13.42
N TRP A 370 -1.01 -13.11 -13.42
CA TRP A 370 -1.77 -13.48 -12.23
C TRP A 370 -2.93 -14.42 -12.60
N PRO A 371 -3.52 -15.16 -11.65
CA PRO A 371 -4.49 -16.21 -11.96
C PRO A 371 -5.67 -15.82 -12.85
N PRO A 372 -6.28 -14.60 -12.75
CA PRO A 372 -7.37 -14.22 -13.64
C PRO A 372 -7.03 -14.18 -15.14
N LEU A 373 -5.74 -14.14 -15.49
CA LEU A 373 -5.24 -14.13 -16.86
C LEU A 373 -4.23 -15.25 -17.13
N ASP A 374 -4.14 -16.24 -16.28
CA ASP A 374 -3.26 -17.39 -16.52
C ASP A 374 -3.70 -18.18 -17.75
N PRO A 375 -2.80 -19.01 -18.33
CA PRO A 375 -3.12 -19.79 -19.53
C PRO A 375 -3.88 -21.09 -19.23
N LEU A 376 -4.19 -21.36 -17.96
CA LEU A 376 -4.95 -22.54 -17.54
C LEU A 376 -6.45 -22.32 -17.77
N ARG A 377 -7.22 -23.38 -17.74
CA ARG A 377 -8.67 -23.30 -17.88
C ARG A 377 -9.34 -24.00 -16.71
N HIS A 378 -10.18 -23.26 -16.01
CA HIS A 378 -10.79 -23.71 -14.77
C HIS A 378 -12.27 -24.03 -14.95
N ALA A 379 -12.65 -25.28 -14.73
CA ALA A 379 -14.04 -25.75 -14.88
C ALA A 379 -14.99 -25.10 -13.85
N THR A 380 -14.48 -24.74 -12.69
CA THR A 380 -15.24 -24.11 -11.59
C THR A 380 -15.45 -22.61 -11.78
N GLU A 381 -14.79 -22.00 -12.77
CA GLU A 381 -14.94 -20.59 -13.11
C GLU A 381 -15.92 -20.40 -14.28
N SER A 382 -16.42 -19.18 -14.43
CA SER A 382 -17.19 -18.74 -15.58
C SER A 382 -17.08 -17.23 -15.74
N SER A 383 -17.02 -16.76 -16.99
CA SER A 383 -17.16 -15.32 -17.23
C SER A 383 -18.56 -14.83 -16.86
N ARG A 384 -18.73 -13.52 -16.68
CA ARG A 384 -20.04 -12.93 -16.40
C ARG A 384 -21.11 -13.31 -17.45
N VAL A 385 -20.74 -13.39 -18.71
CA VAL A 385 -21.66 -13.78 -19.81
C VAL A 385 -22.04 -15.25 -19.70
N GLU A 386 -21.05 -16.12 -19.47
CA GLU A 386 -21.27 -17.55 -19.25
C GLU A 386 -22.12 -17.80 -18.01
N GLU A 387 -21.81 -17.15 -16.88
CA GLU A 387 -22.57 -17.30 -15.65
C GLU A 387 -24.05 -16.89 -15.83
N GLN A 388 -24.33 -15.77 -16.49
CA GLN A 388 -25.71 -15.38 -16.80
C GLN A 388 -26.45 -16.40 -17.66
N ALA A 389 -25.76 -17.06 -18.60
CA ALA A 389 -26.34 -18.12 -19.41
C ALA A 389 -26.59 -19.39 -18.59
N LEU A 390 -25.64 -19.78 -17.73
CA LEU A 390 -25.76 -20.90 -16.80
C LEU A 390 -26.93 -20.71 -15.84
N ARG A 391 -27.04 -19.51 -15.21
CA ARG A 391 -28.15 -19.15 -14.34
C ARG A 391 -29.50 -19.34 -15.01
N ARG A 392 -29.68 -18.82 -16.23
CA ARG A 392 -30.94 -18.98 -16.97
C ARG A 392 -31.27 -20.45 -17.25
N ARG A 393 -30.27 -21.28 -17.63
CA ARG A 393 -30.50 -22.71 -17.89
C ARG A 393 -30.87 -23.48 -16.63
N SER A 394 -30.28 -23.11 -15.49
CA SER A 394 -30.47 -23.77 -14.20
C SER A 394 -31.64 -23.19 -13.36
N GLY A 395 -32.39 -22.22 -13.91
CA GLY A 395 -33.56 -21.64 -13.23
C GLY A 395 -33.22 -20.63 -12.12
N PHE A 396 -31.98 -20.14 -12.04
CA PHE A 396 -31.58 -19.10 -11.11
C PHE A 396 -31.85 -17.70 -11.65
N PRO A 397 -32.12 -16.71 -10.79
CA PRO A 397 -32.31 -15.32 -11.23
C PRO A 397 -31.01 -14.76 -11.82
N PRO A 398 -31.11 -13.87 -12.84
CA PRO A 398 -29.96 -13.17 -13.36
C PRO A 398 -29.40 -12.20 -12.30
N ASN A 399 -28.08 -12.00 -12.31
CA ASN A 399 -27.42 -10.97 -11.49
C ASN A 399 -26.77 -9.90 -12.41
N PRO A 400 -27.44 -8.79 -12.71
CA PRO A 400 -26.87 -7.75 -13.57
C PRO A 400 -25.77 -6.91 -12.88
N ARG A 401 -25.58 -7.10 -11.56
CA ARG A 401 -24.66 -6.30 -10.75
C ARG A 401 -23.37 -7.05 -10.40
N LEU A 402 -23.03 -8.12 -11.11
CA LEU A 402 -21.76 -8.79 -10.90
C LEU A 402 -20.60 -7.81 -11.17
N LYS A 403 -19.79 -7.57 -10.14
CA LYS A 403 -18.63 -6.67 -10.21
C LYS A 403 -17.29 -7.41 -10.19
N GLU A 404 -17.30 -8.72 -10.18
CA GLU A 404 -16.11 -9.55 -10.19
C GLU A 404 -15.36 -9.47 -11.53
N TYR A 405 -14.07 -9.71 -11.52
CA TYR A 405 -13.27 -9.84 -12.72
C TYR A 405 -13.81 -10.99 -13.61
N ASP A 406 -13.70 -10.81 -14.91
CA ASP A 406 -14.01 -11.86 -15.89
C ASP A 406 -12.80 -12.81 -16.02
N ASN A 407 -12.64 -13.69 -15.03
CA ASN A 407 -11.60 -14.70 -15.04
C ASN A 407 -11.79 -15.66 -16.20
N ASP A 408 -10.70 -16.22 -16.74
CA ASP A 408 -10.72 -17.17 -17.88
C ASP A 408 -11.40 -16.68 -19.15
N VAL A 409 -11.60 -15.37 -19.35
CA VAL A 409 -12.13 -14.81 -20.62
C VAL A 409 -11.03 -14.66 -21.67
N ASP A 410 -9.89 -14.21 -21.23
CA ASP A 410 -8.64 -14.10 -22.00
C ASP A 410 -7.49 -14.63 -21.14
N ALA A 411 -6.39 -14.98 -21.80
CA ALA A 411 -5.18 -15.45 -21.15
C ALA A 411 -3.96 -14.71 -21.67
N LEU A 412 -2.93 -14.64 -20.83
CA LEU A 412 -1.57 -14.23 -21.18
C LEU A 412 -0.67 -15.45 -21.00
N ASP A 413 -0.09 -15.94 -22.07
CA ASP A 413 0.70 -17.16 -22.04
C ASP A 413 2.18 -16.90 -22.32
N ALA A 414 2.98 -16.94 -21.27
CA ALA A 414 4.43 -16.78 -21.34
C ALA A 414 5.09 -17.83 -22.28
N MET A 415 4.48 -19.01 -22.46
CA MET A 415 5.02 -20.05 -23.34
C MET A 415 4.99 -19.71 -24.82
N LEU A 416 4.16 -18.74 -25.22
CA LEU A 416 4.10 -18.24 -26.59
C LEU A 416 5.27 -17.32 -26.94
N VAL A 417 5.90 -16.71 -25.94
CA VAL A 417 7.07 -15.84 -26.11
C VAL A 417 8.34 -16.71 -26.13
N ARG A 418 9.08 -16.63 -27.22
CA ARG A 418 10.28 -17.44 -27.43
C ARG A 418 11.53 -16.58 -27.55
N PRO A 419 12.59 -16.83 -26.77
CA PRO A 419 13.90 -16.25 -27.00
C PRO A 419 14.43 -16.60 -28.41
N THR A 420 15.02 -15.62 -29.09
CA THR A 420 15.77 -15.84 -30.34
C THR A 420 17.19 -16.27 -30.02
N ALA A 421 17.97 -16.65 -31.04
CA ALA A 421 19.39 -16.97 -30.88
C ALA A 421 20.24 -15.79 -30.38
N ALA A 422 19.76 -14.55 -30.49
CA ALA A 422 20.44 -13.35 -29.98
C ALA A 422 20.19 -13.10 -28.49
N ASN A 423 19.18 -13.75 -27.90
CA ASN A 423 18.87 -13.63 -26.49
C ASN A 423 19.77 -14.59 -25.68
N LEU A 424 20.74 -14.05 -24.99
CA LEU A 424 21.72 -14.80 -24.20
C LEU A 424 21.26 -15.08 -22.77
N ALA A 425 20.31 -14.29 -22.25
CA ALA A 425 19.87 -14.31 -20.86
C ALA A 425 18.58 -15.12 -20.62
N GLY A 426 17.74 -15.25 -21.64
CA GLY A 426 16.53 -16.03 -21.58
C GLY A 426 15.28 -15.24 -21.18
N TYR A 427 14.19 -15.99 -20.96
CA TYR A 427 12.86 -15.49 -20.66
C TYR A 427 12.19 -16.41 -19.64
N PHE A 428 11.41 -15.88 -18.70
CA PHE A 428 10.74 -16.64 -17.65
C PHE A 428 9.27 -16.24 -17.51
N ALA A 429 8.52 -16.93 -16.66
CA ALA A 429 7.16 -16.59 -16.28
C ALA A 429 7.15 -16.04 -14.86
N ALA A 430 6.46 -14.92 -14.64
CA ALA A 430 6.34 -14.28 -13.34
C ALA A 430 4.85 -14.17 -12.95
N TYR A 431 4.49 -14.75 -11.81
CA TYR A 431 3.10 -14.78 -11.33
C TYR A 431 2.97 -14.15 -9.95
N HIS A 432 1.91 -13.36 -9.76
CA HIS A 432 1.36 -13.08 -8.44
C HIS A 432 0.36 -14.20 -8.13
N ALA A 433 0.64 -15.04 -7.18
CA ALA A 433 -0.18 -16.21 -6.87
C ALA A 433 -0.44 -16.28 -5.37
N TYR A 434 -1.69 -16.01 -4.99
CA TYR A 434 -2.17 -16.04 -3.62
C TYR A 434 -3.07 -17.24 -3.39
N PRO A 435 -3.09 -17.83 -2.17
CA PRO A 435 -3.85 -19.06 -1.91
C PRO A 435 -5.37 -18.86 -1.92
N TYR A 436 -5.85 -17.64 -1.75
CA TYR A 436 -7.25 -17.31 -1.50
C TYR A 436 -7.99 -16.69 -2.70
N TYR A 437 -7.29 -16.31 -3.77
CA TYR A 437 -7.92 -15.64 -4.91
C TYR A 437 -7.29 -16.05 -6.25
N PRO A 438 -8.09 -16.24 -7.33
CA PRO A 438 -9.56 -16.29 -7.39
C PRO A 438 -10.18 -17.58 -6.82
N ASP A 439 -11.51 -17.58 -6.63
CA ASP A 439 -12.25 -18.72 -6.06
C ASP A 439 -12.00 -20.06 -6.78
N PHE A 440 -11.65 -20.08 -8.07
CA PHE A 440 -11.40 -21.34 -8.77
C PHE A 440 -10.23 -22.13 -8.18
N ILE A 441 -9.25 -21.46 -7.57
CA ILE A 441 -8.16 -22.14 -6.85
C ILE A 441 -8.75 -22.99 -5.73
N ASP A 442 -9.70 -22.45 -4.97
CA ASP A 442 -10.36 -23.08 -3.83
C ASP A 442 -11.42 -24.10 -4.21
N LEU A 443 -12.03 -23.95 -5.39
CA LEU A 443 -13.20 -24.73 -5.80
C LEU A 443 -12.83 -25.92 -6.68
N ASP A 444 -11.64 -25.95 -7.28
CA ASP A 444 -11.21 -27.02 -8.16
C ASP A 444 -10.86 -28.28 -7.34
N SER A 445 -11.63 -29.34 -7.55
CA SER A 445 -11.43 -30.60 -6.83
C SER A 445 -10.11 -31.30 -7.17
N GLY A 446 -9.51 -31.00 -8.34
CA GLY A 446 -8.17 -31.47 -8.69
C GLY A 446 -7.10 -30.83 -7.83
N TYR A 447 -7.24 -29.52 -7.58
CA TYR A 447 -6.34 -28.82 -6.67
C TYR A 447 -6.55 -29.26 -5.22
N GLY A 448 -7.79 -29.41 -4.79
CA GLY A 448 -8.12 -29.90 -3.44
C GLY A 448 -7.65 -31.34 -3.15
N ALA A 449 -7.39 -32.14 -4.19
CA ALA A 449 -6.80 -33.48 -4.05
C ALA A 449 -5.27 -33.43 -3.87
N ALA A 450 -4.62 -32.31 -4.18
CA ALA A 450 -3.18 -32.16 -4.06
C ALA A 450 -2.74 -32.10 -2.58
N ARG A 451 -1.56 -32.62 -2.33
CA ARG A 451 -0.97 -32.66 -0.99
C ARG A 451 0.50 -32.28 -1.07
N SER A 452 0.88 -31.28 -0.30
CA SER A 452 2.26 -30.96 0.00
C SER A 452 2.75 -31.76 1.23
N ALA A 453 4.00 -31.60 1.61
CA ALA A 453 4.53 -32.11 2.87
C ALA A 453 3.78 -31.54 4.09
N GLU A 454 3.17 -30.37 3.97
CA GLU A 454 2.37 -29.70 5.02
C GLU A 454 0.90 -30.18 5.07
N GLY A 455 0.47 -31.01 4.11
CA GLY A 455 -0.88 -31.57 4.05
C GLY A 455 -1.66 -31.22 2.79
N PRO A 456 -3.01 -31.27 2.82
CA PRO A 456 -3.84 -30.87 1.69
C PRO A 456 -3.63 -29.40 1.36
N SER A 457 -3.55 -29.04 0.05
CA SER A 457 -3.37 -27.66 -0.37
C SER A 457 -3.85 -27.44 -1.80
N HIS A 458 -4.93 -26.68 -1.96
CA HIS A 458 -5.39 -26.20 -3.26
C HIS A 458 -4.32 -25.32 -3.93
N TYR A 459 -3.65 -24.49 -3.16
CA TYR A 459 -2.58 -23.64 -3.65
C TYR A 459 -1.44 -24.46 -4.26
N PHE A 460 -0.97 -25.49 -3.55
CA PHE A 460 0.06 -26.40 -4.07
C PHE A 460 -0.40 -27.09 -5.38
N GLY A 461 -1.66 -27.50 -5.45
CA GLY A 461 -2.24 -28.07 -6.67
C GLY A 461 -2.20 -27.11 -7.84
N TYR A 462 -2.53 -25.84 -7.62
CA TYR A 462 -2.44 -24.79 -8.60
C TYR A 462 -0.99 -24.54 -9.06
N LEU A 463 -0.03 -24.47 -8.13
CA LEU A 463 1.39 -24.29 -8.45
C LEU A 463 1.94 -25.42 -9.31
N LEU A 464 1.55 -26.66 -9.02
CA LEU A 464 1.93 -27.84 -9.84
C LEU A 464 1.39 -27.74 -11.25
N ASP A 465 0.18 -27.21 -11.43
CA ASP A 465 -0.44 -27.05 -12.76
C ASP A 465 0.23 -25.93 -13.54
N LEU A 466 0.54 -24.82 -12.90
CA LEU A 466 1.35 -23.73 -13.48
C LEU A 466 2.72 -24.24 -13.94
N ARG A 467 3.43 -25.00 -13.10
CA ARG A 467 4.73 -25.58 -13.47
C ARG A 467 4.60 -26.51 -14.66
N ARG A 468 3.58 -27.38 -14.67
CA ARG A 468 3.37 -28.32 -15.77
C ARG A 468 3.14 -27.60 -17.11
N HIS A 469 2.34 -26.52 -17.10
CA HIS A 469 2.14 -25.68 -18.29
C HIS A 469 3.45 -25.05 -18.77
N HIS A 470 4.28 -24.58 -17.86
CA HIS A 470 5.54 -23.89 -18.13
C HIS A 470 6.77 -24.82 -18.19
N ALA A 471 6.58 -26.13 -18.41
CA ALA A 471 7.70 -27.09 -18.43
C ALA A 471 8.84 -26.64 -19.33
N GLY A 472 10.07 -26.65 -18.78
CA GLY A 472 11.28 -26.18 -19.44
C GLY A 472 11.55 -24.68 -19.36
N ARG A 473 10.75 -23.94 -18.58
CA ARG A 473 10.89 -22.50 -18.34
C ARG A 473 10.81 -22.18 -16.84
N PRO A 474 11.65 -21.28 -16.29
CA PRO A 474 11.50 -20.87 -14.90
C PRO A 474 10.14 -20.20 -14.65
N VAL A 475 9.49 -20.56 -13.57
CA VAL A 475 8.32 -19.87 -13.03
C VAL A 475 8.72 -19.25 -11.70
N LEU A 476 8.61 -17.95 -11.60
CA LEU A 476 8.84 -17.17 -10.39
C LEU A 476 7.49 -16.77 -9.79
N VAL A 477 7.23 -17.15 -8.55
CA VAL A 477 6.11 -16.57 -7.79
C VAL A 477 6.56 -15.21 -7.29
N ALA A 478 6.26 -14.17 -8.06
CA ALA A 478 6.73 -12.81 -7.83
C ALA A 478 5.97 -12.09 -6.71
N GLU A 479 4.79 -12.63 -6.30
CA GLU A 479 4.08 -12.28 -5.08
C GLU A 479 3.35 -13.47 -4.51
N TYR A 480 3.42 -13.62 -3.18
CA TYR A 480 2.65 -14.55 -2.37
C TYR A 480 2.66 -14.11 -0.92
N GLY A 481 1.72 -14.56 -0.12
CA GLY A 481 1.62 -14.33 1.32
C GLY A 481 0.18 -14.22 1.80
N VAL A 482 0.01 -14.06 3.10
CA VAL A 482 -1.25 -13.72 3.76
C VAL A 482 -1.02 -12.58 4.74
N PRO A 483 -2.00 -11.69 4.97
CA PRO A 483 -1.84 -10.58 5.90
C PRO A 483 -2.27 -10.91 7.32
N SER A 484 -1.68 -10.22 8.30
CA SER A 484 -2.11 -10.25 9.71
C SER A 484 -3.13 -9.15 10.00
N SER A 485 -4.37 -9.33 9.58
CA SER A 485 -5.44 -8.34 9.75
C SER A 485 -6.61 -8.87 10.57
N ARG A 486 -7.34 -7.95 11.22
CA ARG A 486 -8.58 -8.26 11.94
C ARG A 486 -9.74 -8.58 10.99
N GLY A 487 -9.76 -7.92 9.84
CA GLY A 487 -10.78 -8.14 8.82
C GLY A 487 -10.39 -9.21 7.84
N GLU A 488 -11.39 -9.95 7.37
CA GLU A 488 -11.28 -10.95 6.32
C GLU A 488 -11.91 -10.40 5.04
N SER A 489 -11.21 -10.60 3.91
CA SER A 489 -11.70 -10.16 2.60
C SER A 489 -12.01 -11.34 1.67
N HIS A 490 -11.40 -12.50 1.89
CA HIS A 490 -11.65 -13.71 1.13
C HIS A 490 -11.32 -14.95 1.96
N LEU A 491 -12.26 -15.89 2.06
CA LEU A 491 -12.04 -17.14 2.79
C LEU A 491 -11.49 -18.22 1.87
N GLN A 492 -10.64 -19.09 2.43
CA GLN A 492 -9.96 -20.19 1.76
C GLN A 492 -10.13 -21.49 2.58
N PRO A 493 -10.30 -22.66 1.94
CA PRO A 493 -10.66 -23.91 2.63
C PRO A 493 -9.69 -24.41 3.70
N GLU A 494 -8.39 -24.28 3.47
CA GLU A 494 -7.35 -24.70 4.41
C GLU A 494 -7.00 -23.65 5.46
N GLY A 495 -7.73 -22.53 5.49
CA GLY A 495 -7.52 -21.48 6.46
C GLY A 495 -6.47 -20.44 6.05
N MET A 496 -5.94 -20.49 4.84
CA MET A 496 -5.00 -19.48 4.30
C MET A 496 -5.77 -18.30 3.69
N HIS A 497 -6.53 -17.60 4.53
CA HIS A 497 -7.47 -16.55 4.13
C HIS A 497 -6.78 -15.25 3.73
N HIS A 498 -7.51 -14.38 3.04
CA HIS A 498 -7.14 -12.99 2.89
C HIS A 498 -7.56 -12.22 4.13
N GLY A 499 -6.73 -12.25 5.16
CA GLY A 499 -7.00 -11.64 6.45
C GLY A 499 -7.60 -12.59 7.50
N GLY A 500 -7.87 -12.06 8.67
CA GLY A 500 -8.38 -12.82 9.81
C GLY A 500 -7.31 -13.56 10.62
N HIS A 501 -6.04 -13.38 10.27
CA HIS A 501 -4.90 -14.00 10.93
C HIS A 501 -4.24 -13.06 11.93
N ASP A 502 -3.81 -13.59 13.03
CA ASP A 502 -2.82 -12.90 13.86
C ASP A 502 -1.40 -13.04 13.28
N GLU A 503 -0.45 -12.39 13.90
CA GLU A 503 0.93 -12.35 13.37
C GLU A 503 1.64 -13.72 13.42
N GLU A 504 1.31 -14.57 14.37
CA GLU A 504 1.87 -15.93 14.47
C GLU A 504 1.24 -16.86 13.41
N GLU A 505 -0.08 -16.75 13.18
CA GLU A 505 -0.78 -17.47 12.13
C GLU A 505 -0.26 -17.04 10.75
N MET A 506 -0.06 -15.72 10.51
CA MET A 506 0.60 -15.20 9.31
C MET A 506 1.97 -15.86 9.11
N ALA A 507 2.78 -15.92 10.17
CA ALA A 507 4.12 -16.50 10.09
C ALA A 507 4.08 -17.98 9.70
N ALA A 508 3.19 -18.74 10.30
CA ALA A 508 3.03 -20.17 10.00
C ALA A 508 2.57 -20.41 8.56
N ILE A 509 1.62 -19.61 8.08
CA ILE A 509 1.08 -19.73 6.71
C ILE A 509 2.13 -19.33 5.68
N ASP A 510 2.83 -18.19 5.85
CA ASP A 510 3.82 -17.73 4.89
C ASP A 510 5.01 -18.68 4.79
N VAL A 511 5.43 -19.31 5.90
CA VAL A 511 6.41 -20.40 5.90
C VAL A 511 5.91 -21.57 5.08
N ARG A 512 4.66 -21.97 5.26
CA ARG A 512 4.02 -23.06 4.50
C ARG A 512 4.00 -22.76 3.00
N LEU A 513 3.53 -21.59 2.62
CA LEU A 513 3.48 -21.15 1.21
C LEU A 513 4.89 -21.14 0.59
N THR A 514 5.88 -20.65 1.32
CA THR A 514 7.29 -20.64 0.89
C THR A 514 7.83 -22.05 0.63
N ARG A 515 7.52 -23.02 1.51
CA ARG A 515 7.86 -24.43 1.31
C ARG A 515 7.14 -25.05 0.13
N GLU A 516 5.85 -24.78 -0.03
CA GLU A 516 5.03 -25.30 -1.13
C GLU A 516 5.54 -24.78 -2.50
N ILE A 517 5.96 -23.52 -2.60
CA ILE A 517 6.58 -22.97 -3.83
C ILE A 517 7.87 -23.76 -4.19
N ARG A 518 8.70 -24.06 -3.19
CA ARG A 518 9.94 -24.83 -3.41
C ARG A 518 9.62 -26.29 -3.74
N GLU A 519 8.73 -26.93 -3.03
CA GLU A 519 8.30 -28.33 -3.23
C GLU A 519 7.66 -28.50 -4.61
N ALA A 520 6.88 -27.52 -5.09
CA ALA A 520 6.33 -27.51 -6.43
C ALA A 520 7.42 -27.42 -7.52
N GLY A 521 8.68 -27.14 -7.16
CA GLY A 521 9.82 -27.06 -8.07
C GLY A 521 9.83 -25.80 -8.91
N LEU A 522 9.29 -24.71 -8.39
CA LEU A 522 9.35 -23.41 -9.04
C LEU A 522 10.71 -22.74 -8.80
N ALA A 523 11.01 -21.68 -9.56
CA ALA A 523 12.35 -21.05 -9.54
C ALA A 523 12.57 -20.12 -8.33
N GLY A 524 11.57 -19.96 -7.48
CA GLY A 524 11.62 -19.20 -6.24
C GLY A 524 10.34 -18.46 -5.95
N GLY A 525 10.35 -17.74 -4.85
CA GLY A 525 9.25 -16.92 -4.39
C GLY A 525 9.71 -15.58 -3.81
N ILE A 526 8.90 -14.54 -3.98
CA ILE A 526 9.12 -13.21 -3.44
C ILE A 526 7.91 -12.87 -2.57
N VAL A 527 8.13 -12.87 -1.25
CA VAL A 527 7.04 -12.62 -0.30
C VAL A 527 6.51 -11.19 -0.43
N PHE A 528 5.24 -11.02 -0.37
CA PHE A 528 4.56 -9.75 -0.26
C PHE A 528 4.16 -9.53 1.20
N ALA A 529 4.72 -8.50 1.93
CA ALA A 529 5.67 -7.52 1.46
C ALA A 529 6.64 -7.09 2.57
N TRP A 530 7.56 -6.16 2.29
CA TRP A 530 8.50 -5.66 3.31
C TRP A 530 7.80 -4.84 4.39
N LEU A 531 6.90 -3.91 4.00
CA LEU A 531 6.21 -2.98 4.89
C LEU A 531 4.70 -3.21 4.90
N ASP A 532 4.07 -2.90 6.02
CA ASP A 532 2.64 -2.59 6.04
C ASP A 532 2.37 -1.29 5.26
N GLU A 533 1.32 -1.26 4.47
CA GLU A 533 1.04 -0.16 3.55
C GLU A 533 -0.34 0.45 3.82
N TRP A 534 -0.43 1.44 4.71
CA TRP A 534 -1.68 2.03 5.17
C TRP A 534 -2.53 2.71 4.09
N PHE A 535 -1.97 3.00 2.92
CA PHE A 535 -2.73 3.56 1.79
C PHE A 535 -3.55 2.53 1.02
N LYS A 536 -3.32 1.24 1.23
CA LYS A 536 -4.00 0.17 0.51
C LYS A 536 -5.42 -0.06 1.02
N HIS A 537 -6.23 -0.68 0.18
CA HIS A 537 -7.60 -1.06 0.49
C HIS A 537 -8.05 -2.28 -0.31
N THR A 538 -8.96 -3.04 0.29
CA THR A 538 -9.62 -4.17 -0.36
C THR A 538 -10.96 -3.76 -0.96
N TRP A 539 -11.51 -4.64 -1.79
CA TRP A 539 -12.87 -4.48 -2.31
C TRP A 539 -13.96 -4.49 -1.23
N VAL A 540 -13.68 -4.98 -0.02
CA VAL A 540 -14.63 -5.01 1.08
C VAL A 540 -14.67 -3.71 1.86
N THR A 541 -13.60 -2.93 1.85
CA THR A 541 -13.44 -1.74 2.70
C THR A 541 -13.47 -0.44 1.91
N ILE A 542 -13.04 -0.45 0.64
CA ILE A 542 -12.80 0.74 -0.19
C ILE A 542 -13.98 1.73 -0.24
N ASP A 543 -15.22 1.23 -0.29
CA ASP A 543 -16.40 2.09 -0.35
C ASP A 543 -16.70 2.79 0.99
N LEU A 544 -16.13 2.29 2.09
CA LEU A 544 -16.27 2.84 3.45
C LEU A 544 -15.04 3.64 3.90
N GLU A 545 -13.99 3.73 3.11
CA GLU A 545 -12.78 4.51 3.41
C GLU A 545 -12.82 5.86 2.69
N LEU A 546 -13.55 6.80 3.27
CA LEU A 546 -13.85 8.08 2.64
C LEU A 546 -13.51 9.28 3.54
N PRO A 547 -12.80 10.27 3.01
CA PRO A 547 -12.35 10.40 1.62
C PRO A 547 -11.09 9.56 1.36
N ALA A 548 -11.00 8.97 0.17
CA ALA A 548 -9.96 8.00 -0.20
C ALA A 548 -8.52 8.51 -0.07
N GLU A 549 -8.28 9.82 -0.25
CA GLU A 549 -6.96 10.42 -0.09
C GLU A 549 -6.46 10.46 1.37
N ARG A 550 -7.32 10.13 2.35
CA ARG A 550 -6.97 10.11 3.77
C ARG A 550 -6.74 8.70 4.32
N THR A 551 -6.98 7.65 3.57
CA THR A 551 -6.76 6.24 3.99
C THR A 551 -5.35 6.05 4.57
N ARG A 552 -4.34 6.64 3.95
CA ARG A 552 -2.94 6.60 4.41
C ARG A 552 -2.68 7.17 5.82
N LEU A 553 -3.65 7.89 6.39
CA LEU A 553 -3.47 8.60 7.68
C LEU A 553 -3.87 7.76 8.87
N TRP A 554 -4.43 6.57 8.69
CA TRP A 554 -4.87 5.71 9.76
C TRP A 554 -4.70 4.23 9.38
N HIS A 555 -4.52 3.40 10.37
CA HIS A 555 -4.33 1.97 10.20
C HIS A 555 -5.68 1.26 10.26
N ASN A 556 -6.19 0.83 9.12
CA ASN A 556 -7.45 0.10 9.05
C ASN A 556 -7.23 -1.40 9.22
N LEU A 557 -7.26 -1.88 10.45
CA LEU A 557 -7.14 -3.31 10.75
C LEU A 557 -8.26 -4.17 10.17
N MET A 558 -9.36 -3.56 9.68
CA MET A 558 -10.41 -4.27 8.95
C MET A 558 -10.08 -4.43 7.47
N ASP A 559 -9.01 -3.78 6.99
CA ASP A 559 -8.49 -3.92 5.64
C ASP A 559 -7.30 -4.89 5.61
N ALA A 560 -7.46 -5.99 4.88
CA ALA A 560 -6.43 -7.00 4.76
C ALA A 560 -5.17 -6.49 4.04
N GLU A 561 -5.34 -5.66 2.99
CA GLU A 561 -4.24 -5.18 2.16
C GLU A 561 -3.22 -4.30 2.89
N GLN A 562 -3.59 -3.73 4.04
CA GLN A 562 -2.68 -2.87 4.80
C GLN A 562 -1.64 -3.64 5.63
N ASN A 563 -1.75 -4.98 5.77
CA ASN A 563 -1.12 -5.71 6.88
C ASN A 563 -0.18 -6.85 6.44
N TYR A 564 0.40 -6.78 5.26
CA TYR A 564 1.32 -7.81 4.73
C TYR A 564 2.78 -7.67 5.15
N GLY A 565 3.14 -6.59 5.82
CA GLY A 565 4.55 -6.29 6.13
C GLY A 565 5.24 -7.33 6.99
N LEU A 566 6.48 -7.69 6.64
CA LEU A 566 7.42 -8.32 7.55
C LEU A 566 7.85 -7.31 8.63
N LEU A 567 7.98 -6.05 8.24
CA LEU A 567 8.12 -4.90 9.12
C LEU A 567 6.75 -4.25 9.27
N GLY A 568 6.14 -4.44 10.43
CA GLY A 568 4.81 -3.91 10.74
C GLY A 568 4.88 -2.43 11.15
N GLU A 569 3.85 -1.70 10.74
CA GLU A 569 3.64 -0.28 11.06
C GLU A 569 2.47 -0.11 12.01
N TYR A 570 2.72 0.25 13.26
CA TYR A 570 1.74 0.29 14.32
C TYR A 570 1.42 1.72 14.75
N ALA A 571 0.15 1.98 15.02
CA ALA A 571 -0.31 3.27 15.54
C ALA A 571 0.26 3.57 16.93
N GLY A 572 0.50 4.84 17.18
CA GLY A 572 1.01 5.34 18.46
C GLY A 572 2.53 5.22 18.61
N ALA A 573 3.05 5.74 19.71
CA ALA A 573 4.45 5.56 20.07
C ALA A 573 4.71 4.15 20.59
N ALA A 574 5.91 3.62 20.35
CA ALA A 574 6.29 2.30 20.83
C ALA A 574 6.03 2.13 22.33
N GLY A 575 5.26 1.09 22.66
CA GLY A 575 4.86 0.82 24.04
C GLY A 575 3.96 1.90 24.68
N GLY A 576 3.37 2.81 23.92
CA GLY A 576 2.52 3.90 24.41
C GLY A 576 1.01 3.62 24.40
N THR A 577 0.56 2.67 23.61
CA THR A 577 -0.86 2.33 23.42
C THR A 577 -1.35 1.29 24.45
N PRO A 578 -2.63 1.35 24.88
CA PRO A 578 -3.24 0.28 25.65
C PRO A 578 -3.37 -1.01 24.82
N GLU A 579 -3.08 -2.16 25.43
CA GLU A 579 -3.22 -3.48 24.81
C GLU A 579 -4.02 -4.40 25.72
N PRO A 580 -4.99 -5.20 25.22
CA PRO A 580 -5.74 -6.15 26.04
C PRO A 580 -4.83 -7.13 26.80
N GLY A 581 -5.00 -7.17 28.14
CA GLY A 581 -4.15 -7.95 29.06
C GLY A 581 -2.71 -7.45 29.21
N GLY A 582 -2.42 -6.23 28.77
CA GLY A 582 -1.13 -5.55 28.95
C GLY A 582 -1.03 -4.79 30.26
N ASP A 583 -0.30 -3.67 30.27
CA ASP A 583 -0.12 -2.85 31.47
C ASP A 583 -1.42 -2.10 31.84
N PRO A 584 -2.07 -2.42 32.99
CA PRO A 584 -3.32 -1.78 33.40
C PRO A 584 -3.15 -0.26 33.68
N VAL A 585 -1.93 0.22 33.94
CA VAL A 585 -1.66 1.65 34.15
C VAL A 585 -2.01 2.46 32.90
N ARG A 586 -1.77 1.90 31.71
CA ARG A 586 -2.10 2.56 30.43
C ARG A 586 -3.60 2.70 30.23
N TRP A 587 -4.35 1.67 30.58
CA TRP A 587 -5.80 1.68 30.51
C TRP A 587 -6.39 2.71 31.51
N ARG A 588 -5.84 2.77 32.72
CA ARG A 588 -6.24 3.75 33.72
C ARG A 588 -5.79 5.18 33.41
N ALA A 589 -4.79 5.35 32.56
CA ALA A 589 -4.38 6.69 32.08
C ALA A 589 -5.38 7.30 31.10
N LEU A 590 -6.29 6.51 30.51
CA LEU A 590 -7.36 7.04 29.69
C LEU A 590 -8.30 7.92 30.51
N PRO A 591 -8.82 9.03 29.94
CA PRO A 591 -9.74 9.93 30.65
C PRO A 591 -11.03 9.24 31.03
N VAL A 592 -11.53 9.51 32.23
CA VAL A 592 -12.87 9.10 32.66
C VAL A 592 -13.87 9.94 31.87
N LEU A 593 -14.75 9.30 31.13
CA LEU A 593 -15.81 9.94 30.38
C LEU A 593 -17.10 10.05 31.21
N GLU A 594 -17.51 8.93 31.81
CA GLU A 594 -18.70 8.80 32.65
C GLU A 594 -18.39 7.93 33.87
N HIS A 595 -19.05 8.18 34.99
CA HIS A 595 -18.90 7.35 36.18
C HIS A 595 -20.16 7.30 37.05
N SER A 596 -20.26 6.23 37.81
CA SER A 596 -21.20 6.08 38.94
C SER A 596 -20.44 5.53 40.14
N ASP A 597 -21.13 5.30 41.27
CA ASP A 597 -20.52 4.63 42.44
C ASP A 597 -20.08 3.18 42.15
N ALA A 598 -20.63 2.57 41.07
CA ALA A 598 -20.40 1.16 40.76
C ALA A 598 -19.35 0.94 39.67
N VAL A 599 -19.29 1.81 38.65
CA VAL A 599 -18.40 1.62 37.47
C VAL A 599 -18.05 2.96 36.85
N ALA A 600 -16.82 3.09 36.34
CA ALA A 600 -16.40 4.21 35.52
C ALA A 600 -16.10 3.73 34.07
N LEU A 601 -16.51 4.52 33.09
CA LEU A 601 -16.14 4.34 31.69
C LEU A 601 -15.00 5.29 31.34
N ARG A 602 -13.87 4.75 30.91
CA ARG A 602 -12.76 5.50 30.33
C ARG A 602 -12.70 5.27 28.84
N VAL A 603 -12.36 6.30 28.08
CA VAL A 603 -12.33 6.25 26.61
C VAL A 603 -11.06 6.91 26.09
N GLY A 604 -10.46 6.30 25.08
CA GLY A 604 -9.30 6.83 24.35
C GLY A 604 -9.34 6.44 22.89
N ALA A 605 -8.42 6.99 22.11
CA ALA A 605 -8.34 6.70 20.68
C ALA A 605 -6.92 6.93 20.14
N ASP A 606 -6.56 6.17 19.10
CA ASP A 606 -5.36 6.37 18.29
C ASP A 606 -5.69 6.16 16.79
N PRO A 607 -4.70 6.20 15.88
CA PRO A 607 -4.96 5.94 14.46
C PRO A 607 -5.50 4.55 14.11
N SER A 608 -5.48 3.54 15.00
CA SER A 608 -5.98 2.18 14.74
C SER A 608 -7.28 1.87 15.48
N TYR A 609 -7.44 2.37 16.71
CA TYR A 609 -8.48 1.89 17.62
C TYR A 609 -9.20 3.00 18.39
N LEU A 610 -10.45 2.70 18.72
CA LEU A 610 -11.17 3.24 19.86
C LEU A 610 -10.96 2.33 21.06
N TYR A 611 -10.57 2.88 22.21
CA TYR A 611 -10.32 2.18 23.47
C TYR A 611 -11.43 2.46 24.47
N LEU A 612 -11.97 1.40 25.09
CA LEU A 612 -12.97 1.48 26.13
C LEU A 612 -12.50 0.68 27.34
N VAL A 613 -12.64 1.25 28.52
CA VAL A 613 -12.36 0.55 29.79
C VAL A 613 -13.54 0.74 30.72
N LEU A 614 -14.05 -0.38 31.26
CA LEU A 614 -14.91 -0.38 32.42
C LEU A 614 -14.03 -0.61 33.64
N ASP A 615 -13.84 0.45 34.46
CA ASP A 615 -13.01 0.45 35.66
C ASP A 615 -13.91 0.27 36.88
N GLY A 616 -13.75 -0.84 37.59
CA GLY A 616 -14.66 -1.30 38.62
C GLY A 616 -15.91 -2.00 38.07
N GLY A 617 -16.93 -2.16 38.90
CA GLY A 617 -18.18 -2.79 38.54
C GLY A 617 -18.28 -4.26 38.98
N PRO A 618 -19.51 -4.84 38.91
CA PRO A 618 -19.75 -6.24 39.25
C PRO A 618 -19.00 -7.20 38.33
N ALA A 619 -18.54 -8.34 38.87
CA ALA A 619 -17.79 -9.33 38.10
C ALA A 619 -18.60 -9.86 36.91
N LEU A 620 -17.88 -10.16 35.80
CA LEU A 620 -18.48 -10.67 34.55
C LEU A 620 -19.20 -12.01 34.75
N ASP A 621 -18.79 -12.83 35.72
CA ASP A 621 -19.42 -14.12 36.03
C ASP A 621 -20.92 -14.00 36.34
N SER A 622 -21.33 -12.93 37.01
CA SER A 622 -22.71 -12.68 37.44
C SER A 622 -23.40 -11.55 36.68
N THR A 623 -22.67 -10.90 35.78
CA THR A 623 -23.13 -9.68 35.12
C THR A 623 -22.75 -9.71 33.66
N ARG A 624 -23.64 -9.32 32.77
CA ARG A 624 -23.29 -8.95 31.39
C ARG A 624 -23.22 -7.44 31.27
N TYR A 625 -22.31 -6.98 30.45
CA TYR A 625 -22.22 -5.55 30.14
C TYR A 625 -22.69 -5.27 28.72
N VAL A 626 -23.49 -4.22 28.58
CA VAL A 626 -23.94 -3.73 27.28
C VAL A 626 -23.54 -2.26 27.16
N VAL A 627 -22.73 -1.93 26.17
CA VAL A 627 -22.33 -0.56 25.89
C VAL A 627 -23.00 -0.10 24.60
N GLY A 628 -23.96 0.85 24.73
CA GLY A 628 -24.51 1.56 23.59
C GLY A 628 -23.48 2.57 23.08
N ILE A 629 -23.26 2.62 21.76
CA ILE A 629 -22.30 3.53 21.12
C ILE A 629 -23.05 4.33 20.04
N ASP A 630 -23.00 5.64 20.16
CA ASP A 630 -23.56 6.60 19.21
C ASP A 630 -22.41 7.37 18.54
N PRO A 631 -22.01 6.98 17.30
CA PRO A 631 -20.93 7.65 16.56
C PRO A 631 -21.38 8.98 15.92
N HIS A 632 -22.68 9.25 15.88
CA HIS A 632 -23.26 10.42 15.26
C HIS A 632 -24.42 11.00 16.09
N PRO A 633 -24.13 11.66 17.22
CA PRO A 633 -25.15 12.21 18.09
C PRO A 633 -26.18 13.09 17.36
N GLY A 634 -27.47 12.74 17.52
CA GLY A 634 -28.56 13.36 16.78
C GLY A 634 -28.94 12.67 15.48
N GLY A 635 -28.28 11.56 15.11
CA GLY A 635 -28.62 10.68 14.00
C GLY A 635 -29.81 9.75 14.28
N GLY A 636 -29.77 8.55 13.68
CA GLY A 636 -30.74 7.49 13.85
C GLY A 636 -30.47 6.61 15.07
N GLY A 637 -30.60 5.30 14.90
CA GLY A 637 -30.25 4.30 15.90
C GLY A 637 -31.41 3.83 16.79
N GLU A 638 -31.09 2.92 17.70
CA GLU A 638 -32.03 2.26 18.59
C GLU A 638 -31.93 2.82 20.01
N ARG A 639 -33.08 2.92 20.71
CA ARG A 639 -33.13 3.29 22.13
C ARG A 639 -33.12 2.08 23.05
N ALA A 640 -33.58 0.92 22.55
CA ALA A 640 -33.59 -0.33 23.31
C ALA A 640 -32.29 -1.11 23.03
N LEU A 641 -31.44 -1.21 24.02
CA LEU A 641 -30.20 -2.00 23.92
C LEU A 641 -30.49 -3.50 24.07
N PRO A 642 -29.68 -4.38 23.43
CA PRO A 642 -29.90 -5.82 23.46
C PRO A 642 -29.92 -6.40 24.88
N GLY A 643 -31.02 -7.04 25.26
CA GLY A 643 -31.16 -7.67 26.57
C GLY A 643 -31.13 -6.72 27.77
N VAL A 644 -31.28 -5.42 27.58
CA VAL A 644 -31.37 -4.44 28.67
C VAL A 644 -32.84 -4.08 28.90
N PRO A 645 -33.41 -4.36 30.08
CA PRO A 645 -34.83 -4.09 30.38
C PRO A 645 -35.13 -2.61 30.64
N ARG A 646 -34.39 -1.75 29.97
CA ARG A 646 -34.53 -0.30 30.07
C ARG A 646 -34.43 0.33 28.69
N VAL A 647 -35.32 1.21 28.34
CA VAL A 647 -35.22 2.03 27.13
C VAL A 647 -34.43 3.29 27.48
N SER A 648 -33.41 3.58 26.71
CA SER A 648 -32.60 4.79 26.88
C SER A 648 -33.32 6.05 26.39
N ASP A 649 -32.94 7.20 26.90
CA ASP A 649 -33.38 8.50 26.35
C ASP A 649 -32.55 8.85 25.08
N GLU A 650 -31.34 8.33 24.97
CA GLU A 650 -30.44 8.47 23.81
C GLU A 650 -30.60 7.30 22.85
N ARG A 651 -30.03 7.45 21.65
CA ARG A 651 -30.03 6.46 20.56
C ARG A 651 -28.64 5.99 20.29
N PHE A 652 -28.50 4.76 19.84
CA PHE A 652 -27.21 4.12 19.57
C PHE A 652 -27.26 3.38 18.25
N GLU A 653 -26.27 3.59 17.42
CA GLU A 653 -26.06 2.83 16.18
C GLU A 653 -25.37 1.51 16.42
N PHE A 654 -24.58 1.38 17.50
CA PHE A 654 -23.91 0.13 17.87
C PHE A 654 -24.21 -0.26 19.32
N ALA A 655 -24.17 -1.57 19.57
CA ALA A 655 -24.24 -2.14 20.90
C ALA A 655 -23.13 -3.17 21.09
N LEU A 656 -22.17 -2.88 21.95
CA LEU A 656 -21.16 -3.83 22.40
C LEU A 656 -21.75 -4.65 23.53
N VAL A 657 -21.85 -5.96 23.33
CA VAL A 657 -22.40 -6.93 24.30
C VAL A 657 -21.30 -7.83 24.80
N LEU A 658 -20.99 -7.77 26.07
CA LEU A 658 -20.02 -8.61 26.76
C LEU A 658 -20.76 -9.55 27.69
N ASN A 659 -21.08 -10.76 27.19
CA ASN A 659 -21.75 -11.76 27.99
C ASN A 659 -20.74 -12.52 28.88
N ASP A 660 -19.75 -13.15 28.27
CA ASP A 660 -18.64 -13.84 28.96
C ASP A 660 -17.41 -13.88 28.05
N THR A 661 -16.35 -14.52 28.51
CA THR A 661 -15.07 -14.59 27.77
C THR A 661 -15.16 -15.36 26.46
N SER A 662 -16.25 -16.10 26.22
CA SER A 662 -16.50 -16.85 24.97
C SER A 662 -17.56 -16.19 24.07
N ASP A 663 -18.35 -15.26 24.63
CA ASP A 663 -19.46 -14.60 23.92
C ASP A 663 -19.43 -13.09 24.13
N ALA A 664 -18.71 -12.44 23.26
CA ALA A 664 -18.68 -10.98 23.15
C ALA A 664 -18.83 -10.55 21.69
N GLN A 665 -19.68 -9.56 21.44
CA GLN A 665 -19.94 -9.09 20.10
C GLN A 665 -20.34 -7.61 20.02
N LEU A 666 -19.96 -7.00 18.94
CA LEU A 666 -20.46 -5.70 18.51
C LEU A 666 -21.61 -5.93 17.54
N LEU A 667 -22.77 -5.37 17.86
CA LEU A 667 -23.97 -5.37 17.04
C LEU A 667 -24.18 -3.97 16.43
N VAL A 668 -24.84 -3.91 15.29
CA VAL A 668 -25.24 -2.65 14.64
C VAL A 668 -26.75 -2.56 14.57
N ALA A 669 -27.29 -1.36 14.77
CA ALA A 669 -28.72 -1.13 14.54
C ALA A 669 -29.08 -1.46 13.08
N SER A 670 -30.13 -2.26 12.88
CA SER A 670 -30.50 -2.76 11.55
C SER A 670 -30.71 -1.66 10.50
N ALA A 671 -31.12 -0.47 10.94
CA ALA A 671 -31.28 0.69 10.06
C ALA A 671 -29.94 1.34 9.65
N TYR A 672 -28.87 1.09 10.39
CA TYR A 672 -27.53 1.66 10.16
C TYR A 672 -26.51 0.62 9.65
N ASN A 673 -26.95 -0.62 9.47
CA ASN A 673 -26.08 -1.68 8.96
C ASN A 673 -25.74 -1.46 7.47
N PRO A 674 -24.46 -1.25 7.10
CA PRO A 674 -24.08 -1.07 5.69
C PRO A 674 -24.17 -2.38 4.90
N TYR A 675 -24.11 -3.52 5.56
CA TYR A 675 -24.08 -4.84 4.93
C TYR A 675 -25.46 -5.47 4.83
N LEU A 676 -25.68 -6.25 3.76
CA LEU A 676 -26.89 -7.07 3.67
C LEU A 676 -26.72 -8.34 4.48
N VAL A 677 -27.45 -8.43 5.57
CA VAL A 677 -27.52 -9.66 6.35
C VAL A 677 -28.45 -10.66 5.66
N PRO A 678 -28.03 -11.94 5.46
CA PRO A 678 -28.92 -12.97 4.95
C PRO A 678 -30.13 -13.15 5.89
N ARG A 679 -31.34 -12.93 5.38
CA ARG A 679 -32.57 -13.20 6.16
C ARG A 679 -32.87 -14.69 6.13
N SER A 680 -33.38 -15.21 7.23
CA SER A 680 -33.93 -16.57 7.28
C SER A 680 -34.94 -16.78 6.15
N GLY A 681 -34.73 -17.83 5.33
CA GLY A 681 -35.57 -18.12 4.15
C GLY A 681 -35.12 -17.41 2.85
N ALA A 682 -34.02 -16.66 2.86
CA ALA A 682 -33.43 -16.16 1.63
C ALA A 682 -32.93 -17.35 0.76
N GLY A 683 -33.16 -17.26 -0.56
CA GLY A 683 -32.71 -18.30 -1.47
C GLY A 683 -31.18 -18.38 -1.57
N PRO A 684 -30.65 -19.41 -2.24
CA PRO A 684 -29.19 -19.65 -2.32
C PRO A 684 -28.43 -18.51 -3.02
N THR A 685 -29.10 -17.70 -3.81
CA THR A 685 -28.54 -16.56 -4.54
C THR A 685 -28.60 -15.24 -3.76
N ALA A 686 -28.98 -15.26 -2.48
CA ALA A 686 -29.12 -14.04 -1.67
C ALA A 686 -27.78 -13.28 -1.51
N LEU A 687 -26.66 -13.99 -1.58
CA LEU A 687 -25.31 -13.48 -1.45
C LEU A 687 -24.48 -13.74 -2.71
N ASP A 688 -25.04 -13.47 -3.88
CA ASP A 688 -24.41 -13.78 -5.15
C ASP A 688 -23.57 -12.64 -5.74
N ALA A 689 -23.34 -11.60 -4.95
CA ALA A 689 -22.43 -10.52 -5.28
C ALA A 689 -21.49 -10.25 -4.12
N PHE A 690 -20.24 -9.89 -4.43
CA PHE A 690 -19.40 -9.22 -3.46
C PHE A 690 -20.06 -7.90 -3.07
N TYR A 691 -19.89 -7.46 -1.82
CA TYR A 691 -20.44 -6.22 -1.30
C TYR A 691 -21.89 -5.98 -1.70
N HIS A 692 -22.74 -6.64 -1.04
CA HIS A 692 -24.13 -6.27 -1.09
C HIS A 692 -24.36 -5.18 -0.04
N TRP A 693 -24.29 -3.93 -0.48
CA TRP A 693 -24.58 -2.81 0.39
C TRP A 693 -26.09 -2.70 0.61
N GLY A 694 -26.47 -2.74 1.87
CA GLY A 694 -27.83 -2.41 2.28
C GLY A 694 -28.09 -0.91 2.14
N ALA A 695 -29.35 -0.52 1.98
CA ALA A 695 -29.75 0.87 2.17
C ALA A 695 -29.74 1.18 3.67
N THR A 696 -28.71 1.84 4.17
CA THR A 696 -28.77 2.42 5.51
C THR A 696 -29.56 3.71 5.45
N VAL A 697 -30.49 3.87 6.39
CA VAL A 697 -31.26 5.09 6.55
C VAL A 697 -31.10 5.57 7.98
N GLU A 698 -31.01 6.87 8.18
CA GLU A 698 -31.10 7.51 9.48
C GLU A 698 -32.52 7.29 10.05
N ARG A 699 -32.80 6.09 10.51
CA ARG A 699 -34.08 5.77 11.16
C ARG A 699 -33.88 5.71 12.65
N ALA A 700 -34.71 6.48 13.29
CA ALA A 700 -34.90 6.37 14.72
C ALA A 700 -35.90 5.22 15.00
N SER A 701 -35.54 4.28 15.86
CA SER A 701 -36.36 3.18 16.29
C SER A 701 -36.29 2.98 17.80
N THR A 702 -37.32 2.33 18.34
CA THR A 702 -37.38 1.87 19.75
C THR A 702 -37.60 0.37 19.81
N ARG A 703 -37.53 -0.33 18.67
CA ARG A 703 -37.90 -1.75 18.56
C ARG A 703 -36.79 -2.67 19.04
N GLY A 704 -35.58 -2.14 19.18
CA GLY A 704 -34.41 -2.93 19.53
C GLY A 704 -33.98 -3.89 18.43
N ALA A 705 -34.01 -3.45 17.17
CA ALA A 705 -33.62 -4.26 16.02
C ALA A 705 -32.10 -4.13 15.76
N TRP A 706 -31.39 -5.20 16.07
CA TRP A 706 -29.92 -5.29 15.98
C TRP A 706 -29.49 -6.41 15.05
N ASP A 707 -28.50 -6.15 14.23
CA ASP A 707 -27.88 -7.10 13.31
C ASP A 707 -26.44 -7.40 13.72
N SER A 708 -25.95 -8.57 13.34
CA SER A 708 -24.51 -8.85 13.33
C SER A 708 -23.83 -8.11 12.17
N LEU A 709 -22.55 -7.80 12.33
CA LEU A 709 -21.69 -7.23 11.27
C LEU A 709 -21.22 -8.34 10.32
N PHE A 710 -22.16 -8.90 9.58
CA PHE A 710 -21.87 -10.00 8.65
C PHE A 710 -21.42 -9.44 7.28
N VAL A 711 -20.28 -9.96 6.77
CA VAL A 711 -19.70 -9.58 5.48
C VAL A 711 -19.58 -10.81 4.61
N THR A 712 -20.06 -10.74 3.37
CA THR A 712 -19.84 -11.77 2.35
C THR A 712 -18.43 -11.61 1.77
N THR A 713 -17.62 -12.63 1.91
CA THR A 713 -16.23 -12.68 1.42
C THR A 713 -16.10 -13.41 0.09
N ASN A 714 -16.86 -14.51 -0.09
CA ASN A 714 -16.94 -15.25 -1.33
C ASN A 714 -18.41 -15.32 -1.76
N ARG A 715 -18.69 -14.85 -2.96
CA ARG A 715 -20.06 -14.82 -3.45
C ARG A 715 -20.59 -16.19 -3.85
N TRP A 716 -21.90 -16.34 -3.90
CA TRP A 716 -22.53 -17.48 -4.57
C TRP A 716 -22.25 -17.42 -6.09
N ARG A 717 -21.92 -18.57 -6.70
CA ARG A 717 -21.65 -18.67 -8.14
C ARG A 717 -22.09 -20.00 -8.74
N ILE A 718 -22.11 -20.05 -10.08
CA ILE A 718 -22.26 -21.28 -10.86
C ILE A 718 -21.12 -21.36 -11.88
N GLY A 719 -20.35 -22.45 -11.84
CA GLY A 719 -19.20 -22.68 -12.72
C GLY A 719 -19.56 -23.30 -14.07
N ARG A 720 -18.58 -23.39 -14.97
CA ARG A 720 -18.70 -24.07 -16.27
C ARG A 720 -19.05 -25.54 -16.13
N ASP A 721 -18.69 -26.15 -15.01
CA ASP A 721 -19.06 -27.51 -14.63
C ASP A 721 -20.53 -27.65 -14.23
N GLU A 722 -21.32 -26.59 -14.35
CA GLU A 722 -22.75 -26.50 -13.99
C GLU A 722 -23.04 -26.74 -12.51
N ARG A 723 -22.03 -26.76 -11.64
CA ARG A 723 -22.18 -26.84 -10.19
C ARG A 723 -22.36 -25.46 -9.59
N THR A 724 -23.10 -25.43 -8.48
CA THR A 724 -23.29 -24.23 -7.69
C THR A 724 -22.37 -24.25 -6.47
N TYR A 725 -21.79 -23.11 -6.16
CA TYR A 725 -20.89 -22.89 -5.03
C TYR A 725 -21.51 -21.88 -4.08
N ALA A 726 -21.64 -22.29 -2.81
CA ALA A 726 -22.29 -21.48 -1.79
C ALA A 726 -21.46 -20.25 -1.44
N ALA A 727 -22.12 -19.15 -1.17
CA ALA A 727 -21.47 -17.98 -0.59
C ALA A 727 -20.89 -18.29 0.78
N ARG A 728 -19.75 -17.67 1.08
CA ARG A 728 -19.11 -17.71 2.40
C ARG A 728 -19.00 -16.29 2.94
N GLY A 729 -18.99 -16.14 4.24
CA GLY A 729 -18.83 -14.86 4.89
C GLY A 729 -18.56 -14.98 6.38
N VAL A 730 -18.26 -13.87 7.00
CA VAL A 730 -17.83 -13.79 8.39
C VAL A 730 -18.64 -12.79 9.19
N ASN A 731 -18.84 -13.05 10.48
CA ASN A 731 -19.35 -12.05 11.42
C ASN A 731 -18.16 -11.30 12.04
N ARG A 732 -17.84 -10.14 11.48
CA ARG A 732 -16.75 -9.27 11.94
C ARG A 732 -17.01 -8.65 13.32
N GLY A 733 -18.28 -8.61 13.76
CA GLY A 733 -18.65 -8.09 15.07
C GLY A 733 -18.34 -9.03 16.23
N ARG A 734 -17.99 -10.31 16.00
CA ARG A 734 -17.56 -11.20 17.07
C ARG A 734 -16.20 -10.78 17.59
N LEU A 735 -16.11 -10.48 18.89
CA LEU A 735 -14.87 -10.02 19.51
C LEU A 735 -14.02 -11.17 20.03
N ARG A 736 -12.71 -11.06 19.85
CA ARG A 736 -11.73 -12.07 20.28
C ARG A 736 -11.24 -11.76 21.69
N TYR A 737 -11.49 -12.68 22.63
CA TYR A 737 -11.01 -12.59 24.00
C TYR A 737 -9.56 -13.07 24.08
N GLY A 738 -8.73 -12.34 24.82
CA GLY A 738 -7.37 -12.77 25.10
C GLY A 738 -6.42 -11.61 25.38
N ARG A 739 -5.16 -11.97 25.61
CA ARG A 739 -4.07 -11.02 25.76
C ARG A 739 -3.48 -10.68 24.39
N ALA A 740 -3.18 -9.42 24.13
CA ALA A 740 -2.52 -9.00 22.91
C ALA A 740 -1.14 -9.67 22.70
N ALA A 741 -0.45 -10.01 23.78
CA ALA A 741 0.80 -10.75 23.75
C ALA A 741 0.64 -12.22 23.26
N ALA A 742 -0.56 -12.78 23.30
CA ALA A 742 -0.84 -14.13 22.83
C ALA A 742 -1.45 -14.16 21.42
N SER A 743 -2.15 -13.08 21.05
CA SER A 743 -2.71 -12.91 19.70
C SER A 743 -2.83 -11.41 19.40
N SER A 744 -2.22 -10.97 18.30
CA SER A 744 -2.31 -9.57 17.86
C SER A 744 -3.76 -9.13 17.56
N LEU A 745 -4.67 -10.08 17.38
CA LEU A 745 -6.09 -9.85 17.12
C LEU A 745 -6.99 -9.88 18.37
N ALA A 746 -6.44 -9.95 19.60
CA ALA A 746 -7.23 -9.84 20.81
C ALA A 746 -7.94 -8.47 20.85
N ASP A 747 -9.28 -8.50 20.91
CA ASP A 747 -10.09 -7.26 20.96
C ASP A 747 -10.35 -6.83 22.39
N TRP A 748 -10.40 -7.77 23.35
CA TRP A 748 -10.76 -7.46 24.72
C TRP A 748 -10.21 -8.46 25.73
N TYR A 749 -10.12 -8.00 26.99
CA TYR A 749 -9.62 -8.77 28.10
C TYR A 749 -10.28 -8.35 29.43
N VAL A 750 -10.45 -9.29 30.33
CA VAL A 750 -10.81 -8.99 31.72
C VAL A 750 -9.57 -9.14 32.57
N ASP A 751 -9.16 -8.07 33.19
CA ASP A 751 -8.10 -8.08 34.20
C ASP A 751 -8.74 -8.14 35.62
N PRO A 752 -8.81 -9.31 36.25
CA PRO A 752 -9.45 -9.46 37.54
C PRO A 752 -8.65 -8.83 38.66
N ASP A 753 -7.32 -8.77 38.55
CA ASP A 753 -6.43 -8.20 39.57
C ASP A 753 -6.52 -6.68 39.59
N ALA A 754 -6.63 -6.09 38.40
CA ALA A 754 -6.83 -4.65 38.26
C ALA A 754 -8.31 -4.24 38.34
N GLY A 755 -9.26 -5.16 38.24
CA GLY A 755 -10.70 -4.88 38.19
C GLY A 755 -11.12 -4.13 36.93
N LEU A 756 -10.50 -4.43 35.79
CA LEU A 756 -10.74 -3.78 34.51
C LEU A 756 -11.38 -4.73 33.49
N ILE A 757 -12.29 -4.19 32.67
CA ILE A 757 -12.68 -4.80 31.40
C ILE A 757 -12.14 -3.90 30.30
N GLU A 758 -11.19 -4.40 29.58
CA GLU A 758 -10.41 -3.72 28.56
C GLU A 758 -10.92 -4.08 27.18
N VAL A 759 -11.22 -3.09 26.34
CA VAL A 759 -11.73 -3.31 24.96
C VAL A 759 -11.04 -2.33 24.01
N ARG A 760 -10.61 -2.82 22.86
CA ARG A 760 -10.23 -2.01 21.72
C ARG A 760 -11.09 -2.38 20.50
N LEU A 761 -11.62 -1.40 19.82
CA LEU A 761 -12.45 -1.57 18.64
C LEU A 761 -11.76 -0.92 17.45
N ALA A 762 -11.45 -1.70 16.42
CA ALA A 762 -10.95 -1.15 15.16
C ALA A 762 -11.98 -0.18 14.56
N TRP A 763 -11.53 0.96 14.05
CA TRP A 763 -12.40 2.02 13.55
C TRP A 763 -13.38 1.54 12.48
N GLY A 764 -12.95 0.65 11.58
CA GLY A 764 -13.80 0.09 10.53
C GLY A 764 -15.00 -0.73 11.05
N LEU A 765 -14.97 -1.23 12.30
CA LEU A 765 -16.10 -1.90 12.93
C LEU A 765 -17.23 -0.93 13.29
N LEU A 766 -16.93 0.36 13.44
CA LEU A 766 -17.85 1.39 13.90
C LEU A 766 -18.35 2.29 12.76
N ASN A 767 -18.25 1.85 11.51
CA ASN A 767 -18.57 2.64 10.32
C ASN A 767 -17.85 4.01 10.29
N VAL A 768 -16.68 4.10 10.94
CA VAL A 768 -15.80 5.26 10.82
C VAL A 768 -15.10 5.15 9.46
N THR A 769 -15.28 6.17 8.66
CA THR A 769 -14.76 6.22 7.28
C THR A 769 -13.39 6.90 7.21
N ASP A 770 -13.10 7.77 8.18
CA ASP A 770 -11.81 8.42 8.38
C ASP A 770 -11.67 8.96 9.82
N PRO A 771 -10.98 8.24 10.70
CA PRO A 771 -10.78 8.72 12.07
C PRO A 771 -9.88 9.96 12.13
N SER A 772 -9.00 10.18 11.16
CA SER A 772 -8.09 11.33 11.15
C SER A 772 -8.82 12.67 11.03
N SER A 773 -10.03 12.68 10.47
CA SER A 773 -10.92 13.84 10.40
C SER A 773 -12.28 13.63 11.10
N ARG A 774 -12.41 12.56 11.89
CA ARG A 774 -13.64 12.16 12.60
C ARG A 774 -14.84 11.94 11.67
N ARG A 775 -14.59 11.41 10.46
CA ARG A 775 -15.69 11.11 9.54
C ARG A 775 -16.28 9.73 9.82
N VAL A 776 -17.62 9.70 9.78
CA VAL A 776 -18.40 8.47 9.94
C VAL A 776 -19.38 8.36 8.77
N LEU A 777 -19.81 7.13 8.49
CA LEU A 777 -20.91 6.87 7.56
C LEU A 777 -22.18 7.56 8.07
N ARG A 778 -22.79 8.36 7.24
CA ARG A 778 -24.11 8.95 7.51
C ARG A 778 -25.23 8.06 6.99
N ARG A 779 -25.16 7.71 5.71
CA ARG A 779 -26.13 6.81 5.05
C ARG A 779 -25.58 6.29 3.74
N ILE A 780 -26.16 5.18 3.29
CA ILE A 780 -26.00 4.67 1.93
C ILE A 780 -27.29 4.92 1.15
N VAL A 781 -27.17 5.62 0.04
CA VAL A 781 -28.26 5.86 -0.92
C VAL A 781 -28.08 4.91 -2.08
N PRO A 782 -29.01 4.00 -2.33
CA PRO A 782 -28.87 3.03 -3.41
C PRO A 782 -28.69 3.69 -4.79
N PRO A 783 -27.91 3.08 -5.70
CA PRO A 783 -27.35 1.72 -5.56
C PRO A 783 -26.06 1.64 -4.75
N ASP A 784 -25.24 2.73 -4.67
CA ASP A 784 -23.88 2.68 -4.15
C ASP A 784 -23.31 4.06 -3.77
N ARG A 785 -24.14 5.05 -3.48
CA ARG A 785 -23.68 6.36 -3.03
C ARG A 785 -23.55 6.42 -1.52
N PHE A 786 -22.32 6.52 -1.02
CA PHE A 786 -21.99 6.63 0.39
C PHE A 786 -21.91 8.11 0.79
N GLU A 787 -22.68 8.49 1.77
CA GLU A 787 -22.65 9.84 2.35
C GLU A 787 -22.01 9.78 3.74
N THR A 788 -21.00 10.60 3.95
CA THR A 788 -20.28 10.72 5.22
C THR A 788 -20.55 12.05 5.89
N THR A 789 -20.34 12.11 7.20
CA THR A 789 -20.41 13.35 7.98
C THR A 789 -19.26 13.42 8.97
N VAL A 790 -18.92 14.60 9.43
CA VAL A 790 -18.00 14.79 10.54
C VAL A 790 -18.73 14.60 11.84
N SER A 791 -18.29 13.61 12.62
CA SER A 791 -18.83 13.38 13.97
C SER A 791 -18.36 14.47 14.94
N PRO A 792 -19.23 15.00 15.80
CA PRO A 792 -18.80 15.85 16.90
C PRO A 792 -18.02 15.07 17.96
N GLY A 793 -18.10 13.75 17.93
CA GLY A 793 -17.57 12.79 18.89
C GLY A 793 -18.60 11.71 19.17
N PHE A 794 -18.20 10.70 19.92
CA PHE A 794 -19.03 9.55 20.27
C PHE A 794 -19.67 9.72 21.64
N ARG A 795 -20.89 9.19 21.81
CA ARG A 795 -21.55 9.05 23.10
C ARG A 795 -21.71 7.60 23.47
N PHE A 796 -21.67 7.32 24.75
CA PHE A 796 -21.73 5.96 25.27
C PHE A 796 -22.69 5.86 26.45
N ALA A 797 -23.51 4.80 26.46
CA ALA A 797 -24.22 4.40 27.66
C ALA A 797 -23.73 3.02 28.09
N VAL A 798 -23.65 2.75 29.39
CA VAL A 798 -23.26 1.44 29.92
C VAL A 798 -24.36 0.88 30.79
N ALA A 799 -24.78 -0.36 30.49
CA ALA A 799 -25.68 -1.14 31.33
C ALA A 799 -24.92 -2.34 31.91
N ALA A 800 -24.85 -2.48 33.21
CA ALA A 800 -24.51 -3.72 33.88
C ALA A 800 -25.80 -4.46 34.28
N VAL A 801 -26.03 -5.65 33.67
CA VAL A 801 -27.27 -6.42 33.83
C VAL A 801 -26.99 -7.74 34.51
N ALA A 802 -27.75 -8.07 35.55
CA ALA A 802 -27.63 -9.36 36.23
C ALA A 802 -28.02 -10.50 35.30
N ARG A 803 -27.24 -11.59 35.30
CA ARG A 803 -27.48 -12.73 34.41
C ARG A 803 -28.67 -13.59 34.84
N ASP A 804 -28.94 -13.66 36.13
CA ASP A 804 -29.91 -14.55 36.72
C ASP A 804 -31.39 -14.07 36.65
N HIS A 805 -31.58 -12.74 36.55
CA HIS A 805 -32.91 -12.13 36.59
C HIS A 805 -33.03 -10.84 35.75
N ASP A 806 -32.13 -10.57 34.87
CA ASP A 806 -32.10 -9.41 33.95
C ASP A 806 -32.30 -8.04 34.63
N ALA A 807 -31.99 -7.89 35.91
CA ALA A 807 -32.04 -6.63 36.57
C ALA A 807 -30.85 -5.73 36.24
N VAL A 808 -31.09 -4.47 36.01
CA VAL A 808 -30.01 -3.49 35.79
C VAL A 808 -29.34 -3.18 37.12
N ARG A 809 -28.09 -3.59 37.31
CA ARG A 809 -27.29 -3.36 38.52
C ARG A 809 -26.64 -1.99 38.50
N ALA A 810 -26.24 -1.52 37.31
CA ALA A 810 -25.68 -0.18 37.11
C ALA A 810 -26.08 0.36 35.74
N TRP A 811 -26.25 1.66 35.67
CA TRP A 811 -26.54 2.39 34.46
C TRP A 811 -25.73 3.69 34.41
N LEU A 812 -24.90 3.85 33.37
CA LEU A 812 -24.28 5.11 33.02
C LEU A 812 -25.02 5.66 31.80
N PRO A 813 -25.71 6.80 31.88
CA PRO A 813 -26.37 7.42 30.74
C PRO A 813 -25.33 8.04 29.78
N ALA A 814 -25.70 8.21 28.52
CA ALA A 814 -24.87 8.88 27.54
C ALA A 814 -24.94 10.41 27.72
N GLY A 815 -24.18 10.94 28.69
CA GLY A 815 -24.16 12.38 29.00
C GLY A 815 -23.09 13.14 28.21
N THR A 816 -21.87 12.64 28.25
CA THR A 816 -20.67 13.31 27.73
C THR A 816 -20.31 12.81 26.33
N THR A 817 -19.87 13.71 25.47
CA THR A 817 -19.36 13.36 24.14
C THR A 817 -17.84 13.22 24.19
N PHE A 818 -17.34 12.04 23.84
CA PHE A 818 -15.92 11.81 23.63
C PHE A 818 -15.52 12.27 22.24
N ALA A 819 -14.64 13.24 22.15
CA ALA A 819 -14.07 13.71 20.88
C ALA A 819 -12.55 13.60 20.93
N TRP A 820 -11.97 13.08 19.86
CA TRP A 820 -10.52 13.01 19.71
C TRP A 820 -10.00 14.09 18.75
N ALA A 821 -8.72 14.42 18.83
CA ALA A 821 -8.10 15.39 17.94
C ALA A 821 -7.98 14.83 16.51
N SER A 822 -8.23 15.65 15.51
CA SER A 822 -7.90 15.33 14.12
C SER A 822 -6.39 15.40 13.90
N TRP A 823 -5.89 14.67 12.87
CA TRP A 823 -4.47 14.68 12.51
C TRP A 823 -4.26 14.67 11.01
N GLU A 824 -3.11 15.19 10.56
CA GLU A 824 -2.62 15.18 9.19
C GLU A 824 -1.34 14.32 9.05
N GLU A 825 -0.70 14.00 10.17
CA GLU A 825 0.43 13.08 10.26
C GLU A 825 0.14 12.10 11.39
N PRO A 826 0.07 10.79 11.12
CA PRO A 826 -0.15 9.80 12.15
C PRO A 826 1.12 9.61 13.00
N VAL A 827 0.94 9.38 14.28
CA VAL A 827 2.00 8.87 15.14
C VAL A 827 2.04 7.36 14.98
N CYS A 828 3.17 6.80 14.61
CA CYS A 828 3.36 5.37 14.40
C CYS A 828 4.78 4.94 14.80
N HIS A 829 4.97 3.64 14.89
CA HIS A 829 6.27 3.01 15.12
C HIS A 829 6.38 1.69 14.36
N GLU A 830 7.61 1.32 14.03
CA GLU A 830 7.93 0.07 13.32
C GLU A 830 8.25 -1.07 14.30
N ARG A 831 7.85 -2.30 13.97
CA ARG A 831 8.28 -3.52 14.65
C ARG A 831 8.31 -4.69 13.67
N LEU A 832 9.36 -5.53 13.71
CA LEU A 832 9.39 -6.78 12.95
C LEU A 832 8.31 -7.73 13.49
N LYS A 833 7.49 -8.28 12.58
CA LYS A 833 6.50 -9.31 12.91
C LYS A 833 7.17 -10.70 13.04
N PRO A 834 6.55 -11.67 13.72
CA PRO A 834 7.06 -13.05 13.85
C PRO A 834 7.42 -13.72 12.52
N VAL A 835 6.69 -13.41 11.45
CA VAL A 835 6.95 -13.91 10.08
C VAL A 835 8.37 -13.61 9.60
N TYR A 836 8.97 -12.49 10.02
CA TYR A 836 10.36 -12.16 9.70
C TYR A 836 11.33 -13.21 10.24
N ALA A 837 11.20 -13.57 11.53
CA ALA A 837 12.06 -14.56 12.17
C ALA A 837 11.82 -15.96 11.58
N ALA A 838 10.57 -16.31 11.34
CA ALA A 838 10.19 -17.59 10.78
C ALA A 838 10.74 -17.80 9.35
N LEU A 839 10.66 -16.79 8.49
CA LEU A 839 11.25 -16.84 7.15
C LEU A 839 12.77 -16.81 7.19
N ARG A 840 13.39 -16.04 8.09
CA ARG A 840 14.85 -16.05 8.30
C ARG A 840 15.36 -17.45 8.61
N ASP A 841 14.73 -18.12 9.54
CA ASP A 841 15.12 -19.46 9.99
C ASP A 841 14.90 -20.50 8.88
N LEU A 842 13.80 -20.38 8.12
CA LEU A 842 13.52 -21.22 6.97
C LEU A 842 14.57 -21.03 5.86
N TRP A 843 14.77 -19.80 5.40
CA TRP A 843 15.71 -19.50 4.32
C TRP A 843 17.16 -19.82 4.71
N GLY A 844 17.52 -19.62 5.99
CA GLY A 844 18.84 -20.01 6.49
C GLY A 844 19.09 -21.51 6.53
N SER A 845 18.04 -22.31 6.46
CA SER A 845 18.13 -23.77 6.39
C SER A 845 18.32 -24.32 4.96
N TRP A 846 18.27 -23.49 3.94
CA TRP A 846 18.33 -23.82 2.51
C TRP A 846 19.68 -23.53 1.88
#